data_f461060935e12cab221925118ec4de8b
#
_entry.id   f461060935e12cab221925118ec4de8b
#
_cell.length_a   1.000
_cell.length_b   1.000
_cell.length_c   1.000
_cell.angle_alpha   90.00
_cell.angle_beta   90.00
_cell.angle_gamma   90.00
#
_symmetry.space_group_name_H-M   'P 1'
#
loop_
_entity.id
_entity.type
_entity.pdbx_description
1 polymer ?
#
loop_
_entity_poly.entity_id
_entity_poly.type
_entity_poly.pdbx_seq_one_letter_code
_entity_poly.pdbx_strand_id
1 'polypeptide(L)'
;MSAPIPDSLKWSSGGHLGLVGLSTSQARERLAEDGPNELPRPNRRTPLRIAMEVLREPMFAMLLAAGVVYLLLGDRTEALILLGFAGLSIIITIVQEARTERTLEALRDLSAPRALVVRDGETLRIPGREVVNGDILVLEAGDRIAADALVVEARELEADESLLTGEAVPVRKRPGLAGDAERAEPGGDDTPHLFSGAIVTHGGGIARVTATGTHSRIGQIGRFLETLETEAPHLHKETTRMVSLCAVGGVAVALLVVLLYGWLRGDWMAALLAGIATAMSLLPEEFPVVLTIFLAMGAWRIAQVGVLTRRASAIEALGAATVLCTDKTGTLTQNRMTVTELWLPSGEAAILGEGLPQAQFHDLISAAALASAPVPVDPMEVAFHTAARDVRVPAREDWLLVHTNGLQPDLLAMSNVWRPANAGEPLLVAAKGAPEAIARLCRLDEGARSALERAVQVMAARGMRVLGVASANIAEPNVGIGHEAHAFSLLGLIGLSDPLRAGVPEAVAQCRTAGIRVVMITGDYPATAQAIALQTGIGAGALMTGGDVAAMSDAELCARVKDVAIFARTMPEQKLRIVSALKSAGEVVAMTGDGVNDAPALKAAHIGIAMGKRGTDVAREAAAIVLVEDDFGAIVVAIRLGRRIYDNIRKAIGFIFAVHVPIAGLAVSPLLLDLPLVLGPIQIALLEMIIDPVCALVFEAEREENRIMRRPPRNPDERLFSGRLVLPSIAYGGIAFALLLALHVCATVWGYDPGRVRALLFFGLVTSIMALVLVNRSFSTSLTSAVWRHNVSLRYVALLVLLACALIFMLEPLRQVLDFAPLKLMDLALLILMPACVLLLCELLKGRMGWSARRAARAD
;
A
#
# COMPACT_ATOMS: atom_id res chain seq x y z
N MET A 1 26.90 -12.66 -16.11
CA MET A 1 28.25 -12.41 -15.56
C MET A 1 28.26 -13.03 -14.18
N SER A 2 28.97 -14.15 -14.00
CA SER A 2 29.15 -14.82 -12.71
C SER A 2 29.94 -13.90 -11.77
N ALA A 3 29.33 -13.50 -10.67
CA ALA A 3 30.06 -12.80 -9.62
C ALA A 3 31.08 -13.78 -8.99
N PRO A 4 32.33 -13.38 -8.70
CA PRO A 4 33.29 -14.25 -8.06
C PRO A 4 32.80 -14.63 -6.65
N ILE A 5 33.01 -15.89 -6.26
CA ILE A 5 32.71 -16.44 -4.94
C ILE A 5 33.44 -15.57 -3.91
N PRO A 6 32.77 -15.04 -2.88
CA PRO A 6 33.43 -14.31 -1.81
C PRO A 6 34.57 -15.13 -1.17
N ASP A 7 35.67 -14.49 -0.78
CA ASP A 7 36.83 -15.17 -0.19
C ASP A 7 36.51 -15.93 1.11
N SER A 8 35.41 -15.59 1.79
CA SER A 8 34.82 -16.32 2.92
C SER A 8 34.31 -17.72 2.56
N LEU A 9 34.04 -17.98 1.28
CA LEU A 9 33.62 -19.27 0.73
C LEU A 9 34.75 -20.06 0.04
N LYS A 10 35.97 -19.52 -0.01
CA LYS A 10 37.15 -20.29 -0.42
C LYS A 10 37.50 -21.28 0.69
N TRP A 11 36.79 -22.40 0.65
CA TRP A 11 37.06 -23.54 1.51
C TRP A 11 38.51 -24.02 1.27
N SER A 12 39.32 -23.97 2.31
CA SER A 12 40.68 -24.42 2.24
C SER A 12 40.75 -25.83 1.69
N SER A 13 41.46 -25.96 0.60
CA SER A 13 42.05 -27.15 0.01
C SER A 13 41.67 -28.49 0.62
N GLY A 14 40.63 -29.16 0.09
CA GLY A 14 40.47 -30.60 0.30
C GLY A 14 39.07 -31.17 0.30
N GLY A 15 38.02 -30.43 0.05
CA GLY A 15 36.64 -30.93 0.19
C GLY A 15 35.64 -30.28 -0.75
N HIS A 16 35.86 -30.33 -2.07
CA HIS A 16 34.77 -30.26 -3.01
C HIS A 16 33.99 -31.57 -2.91
N LEU A 17 32.93 -31.64 -2.10
CA LEU A 17 31.82 -32.52 -2.42
C LEU A 17 31.44 -32.18 -3.86
N GLY A 18 31.56 -33.10 -4.82
CA GLY A 18 31.25 -32.91 -6.20
C GLY A 18 29.73 -32.76 -6.41
N LEU A 19 29.13 -31.74 -5.82
CA LEU A 19 27.73 -31.38 -5.99
C LEU A 19 27.61 -30.66 -7.32
N VAL A 20 27.27 -31.40 -8.35
CA VAL A 20 27.06 -30.86 -9.70
C VAL A 20 25.78 -30.05 -9.78
N GLY A 21 24.82 -30.26 -8.86
CA GLY A 21 23.50 -29.67 -8.92
C GLY A 21 22.67 -30.10 -10.12
N LEU A 22 21.57 -29.46 -10.40
CA LEU A 22 20.80 -29.65 -11.61
C LEU A 22 21.52 -29.01 -12.81
N SER A 23 21.34 -29.60 -14.00
CA SER A 23 21.74 -28.88 -15.23
C SER A 23 20.76 -27.73 -15.51
N THR A 24 21.24 -26.70 -16.19
CA THR A 24 20.38 -25.56 -16.60
C THR A 24 19.18 -26.01 -17.45
N SER A 25 19.34 -27.10 -18.24
CA SER A 25 18.25 -27.70 -19.03
C SER A 25 17.20 -28.36 -18.13
N GLN A 26 17.63 -29.15 -17.14
CA GLN A 26 16.74 -29.79 -16.17
C GLN A 26 16.00 -28.78 -15.33
N ALA A 27 16.66 -27.68 -14.90
CA ALA A 27 16.04 -26.63 -14.15
C ALA A 27 14.96 -25.91 -14.98
N ARG A 28 15.18 -25.69 -16.29
CA ARG A 28 14.17 -25.12 -17.18
C ARG A 28 12.98 -26.04 -17.41
N GLU A 29 13.22 -27.34 -17.54
CA GLU A 29 12.17 -28.35 -17.69
C GLU A 29 11.28 -28.39 -16.43
N ARG A 30 11.86 -28.47 -15.24
CA ARG A 30 11.13 -28.42 -13.97
C ARG A 30 10.39 -27.10 -13.76
N LEU A 31 10.98 -25.97 -14.15
CA LEU A 31 10.32 -24.68 -14.08
C LEU A 31 9.08 -24.61 -15.01
N ALA A 32 9.14 -25.34 -16.14
CA ALA A 32 7.99 -25.40 -17.05
C ALA A 32 6.90 -26.37 -16.53
N GLU A 33 7.29 -27.45 -15.84
CA GLU A 33 6.36 -28.43 -15.25
C GLU A 33 5.72 -27.94 -13.94
N ASP A 34 6.53 -27.48 -12.97
CA ASP A 34 6.08 -27.09 -11.62
C ASP A 34 5.61 -25.63 -11.55
N GLY A 35 5.95 -24.83 -12.56
CA GLY A 35 5.74 -23.39 -12.57
C GLY A 35 6.76 -22.62 -11.74
N PRO A 36 6.68 -21.27 -11.71
CA PRO A 36 7.58 -20.43 -10.93
C PRO A 36 7.37 -20.60 -9.42
N ASN A 37 8.46 -20.47 -8.67
CA ASN A 37 8.42 -20.47 -7.20
C ASN A 37 7.83 -19.15 -6.70
N GLU A 38 6.53 -19.01 -6.91
CA GLU A 38 5.73 -17.85 -6.51
C GLU A 38 4.38 -18.33 -5.95
N LEU A 39 3.78 -17.52 -5.09
CA LEU A 39 2.40 -17.74 -4.68
C LEU A 39 1.44 -17.51 -5.86
N PRO A 40 0.28 -18.20 -5.93
CA PRO A 40 -0.65 -18.11 -7.05
C PRO A 40 -1.03 -16.66 -7.35
N ARG A 41 -0.99 -16.27 -8.61
CA ARG A 41 -1.36 -14.92 -9.06
C ARG A 41 -2.70 -14.94 -9.75
N PRO A 42 -3.67 -14.08 -9.40
CA PRO A 42 -4.87 -13.93 -10.20
C PRO A 42 -4.53 -13.38 -11.59
N ASN A 43 -4.97 -14.07 -12.62
CA ASN A 43 -5.06 -13.75 -14.05
C ASN A 43 -4.19 -12.61 -14.61
N ARG A 44 -3.13 -12.95 -15.37
CA ARG A 44 -2.40 -11.99 -16.22
C ARG A 44 -3.28 -11.51 -17.38
N ARG A 45 -3.41 -10.19 -17.54
CA ARG A 45 -4.03 -9.58 -18.71
C ARG A 45 -3.05 -9.60 -19.89
N THR A 46 -3.32 -10.44 -20.87
CA THR A 46 -2.51 -10.47 -22.10
C THR A 46 -2.90 -9.32 -23.03
N PRO A 47 -1.97 -8.82 -23.90
CA PRO A 47 -2.29 -7.77 -24.87
C PRO A 47 -3.49 -8.08 -25.76
N LEU A 48 -3.67 -9.36 -26.14
CA LEU A 48 -4.81 -9.80 -26.93
C LEU A 48 -6.14 -9.68 -26.15
N ARG A 49 -6.12 -9.95 -24.86
CA ARG A 49 -7.29 -9.81 -24.00
C ARG A 49 -7.66 -8.34 -23.83
N ILE A 50 -6.67 -7.46 -23.65
CA ILE A 50 -6.84 -6.01 -23.60
C ILE A 50 -7.49 -5.53 -24.91
N ALA A 51 -6.96 -5.91 -26.06
CA ALA A 51 -7.52 -5.55 -27.36
C ALA A 51 -8.97 -6.01 -27.52
N MET A 52 -9.30 -7.22 -27.03
CA MET A 52 -10.67 -7.75 -27.11
C MET A 52 -11.63 -7.06 -26.12
N GLU A 53 -11.15 -6.66 -24.96
CA GLU A 53 -11.90 -5.87 -23.98
C GLU A 53 -12.23 -4.49 -24.55
N VAL A 54 -11.26 -3.79 -25.16
CA VAL A 54 -11.43 -2.48 -25.82
C VAL A 54 -12.41 -2.56 -26.98
N LEU A 55 -12.32 -3.58 -27.84
CA LEU A 55 -13.26 -3.76 -28.96
C LEU A 55 -14.71 -4.04 -28.51
N ARG A 56 -14.93 -4.46 -27.27
CA ARG A 56 -16.27 -4.66 -26.71
C ARG A 56 -16.88 -3.41 -26.10
N GLU A 57 -16.13 -2.31 -26.03
CA GLU A 57 -16.66 -1.05 -25.54
C GLU A 57 -17.78 -0.52 -26.45
N PRO A 58 -18.92 -0.08 -25.89
CA PRO A 58 -20.10 0.31 -26.67
C PRO A 58 -19.85 1.43 -27.69
N MET A 59 -18.94 2.37 -27.39
CA MET A 59 -18.63 3.47 -28.28
C MET A 59 -18.00 2.99 -29.58
N PHE A 60 -16.97 2.14 -29.50
CA PHE A 60 -16.31 1.63 -30.71
C PHE A 60 -17.29 0.83 -31.58
N ALA A 61 -18.21 0.10 -30.95
CA ALA A 61 -19.29 -0.57 -31.66
C ALA A 61 -20.23 0.44 -32.38
N MET A 62 -20.56 1.57 -31.74
CA MET A 62 -21.39 2.62 -32.33
C MET A 62 -20.66 3.39 -33.44
N LEU A 63 -19.37 3.71 -33.26
CA LEU A 63 -18.53 4.32 -34.31
C LEU A 63 -18.45 3.43 -35.57
N LEU A 64 -18.19 2.13 -35.34
CA LEU A 64 -18.17 1.15 -36.45
C LEU A 64 -19.55 1.04 -37.11
N ALA A 65 -20.64 1.01 -36.33
CA ALA A 65 -21.98 0.99 -36.85
C ALA A 65 -22.30 2.25 -37.69
N ALA A 66 -21.92 3.44 -37.20
CA ALA A 66 -22.07 4.68 -37.95
C ALA A 66 -21.27 4.66 -39.26
N GLY A 67 -20.02 4.17 -39.22
CA GLY A 67 -19.20 3.99 -40.43
C GLY A 67 -19.87 3.06 -41.46
N VAL A 68 -20.47 1.96 -40.99
CA VAL A 68 -21.23 1.05 -41.88
C VAL A 68 -22.45 1.75 -42.45
N VAL A 69 -23.20 2.53 -41.67
CA VAL A 69 -24.38 3.28 -42.17
C VAL A 69 -23.96 4.30 -43.24
N TYR A 70 -22.86 5.06 -43.04
CA TYR A 70 -22.36 5.98 -44.07
C TYR A 70 -21.91 5.25 -45.35
N LEU A 71 -21.36 4.05 -45.21
CA LEU A 71 -20.97 3.23 -46.35
C LEU A 71 -22.19 2.76 -47.16
N LEU A 72 -23.26 2.43 -46.45
CA LEU A 72 -24.57 2.07 -47.08
C LEU A 72 -25.25 3.28 -47.77
N LEU A 73 -25.08 4.47 -47.20
CA LEU A 73 -25.53 5.73 -47.83
C LEU A 73 -24.75 6.12 -49.07
N GLY A 74 -23.60 5.46 -49.35
CA GLY A 74 -22.71 5.76 -50.47
C GLY A 74 -21.72 6.86 -50.20
N ASP A 75 -21.71 7.43 -49.00
CA ASP A 75 -20.68 8.42 -48.60
C ASP A 75 -19.43 7.74 -48.10
N ARG A 76 -18.54 7.38 -49.02
CA ARG A 76 -17.29 6.70 -48.78
C ARG A 76 -16.30 7.56 -47.96
N THR A 77 -16.40 8.86 -48.14
CA THR A 77 -15.47 9.81 -47.50
C THR A 77 -15.74 9.88 -46.00
N GLU A 78 -16.97 10.13 -45.60
CA GLU A 78 -17.38 10.16 -44.18
C GLU A 78 -17.20 8.81 -43.51
N ALA A 79 -17.54 7.70 -44.20
CA ALA A 79 -17.31 6.35 -43.71
C ALA A 79 -15.83 6.07 -43.43
N LEU A 80 -14.92 6.38 -44.35
CA LEU A 80 -13.47 6.16 -44.18
C LEU A 80 -12.89 7.01 -43.08
N ILE A 81 -13.33 8.25 -42.93
CA ILE A 81 -12.90 9.15 -41.84
C ILE A 81 -13.34 8.58 -40.50
N LEU A 82 -14.62 8.20 -40.39
CA LEU A 82 -15.16 7.65 -39.13
C LEU A 82 -14.48 6.34 -38.74
N LEU A 83 -14.26 5.43 -39.68
CA LEU A 83 -13.50 4.18 -39.47
C LEU A 83 -12.03 4.45 -39.13
N GLY A 84 -11.41 5.46 -39.73
CA GLY A 84 -10.05 5.92 -39.42
C GLY A 84 -9.97 6.46 -37.99
N PHE A 85 -10.92 7.28 -37.56
CA PHE A 85 -11.02 7.74 -36.16
C PHE A 85 -11.22 6.59 -35.19
N ALA A 86 -12.15 5.68 -35.48
CA ALA A 86 -12.37 4.51 -34.65
C ALA A 86 -11.08 3.68 -34.51
N GLY A 87 -10.38 3.41 -35.62
CA GLY A 87 -9.12 2.70 -35.64
C GLY A 87 -8.03 3.40 -34.81
N LEU A 88 -7.90 4.72 -34.95
CA LEU A 88 -6.94 5.53 -34.20
C LEU A 88 -7.25 5.52 -32.70
N SER A 89 -8.49 5.72 -32.32
CA SER A 89 -8.93 5.68 -30.92
C SER A 89 -8.70 4.31 -30.28
N ILE A 90 -9.06 3.22 -30.98
CA ILE A 90 -8.78 1.85 -30.52
C ILE A 90 -7.27 1.63 -30.29
N ILE A 91 -6.42 2.09 -31.21
CA ILE A 91 -4.96 1.96 -31.07
C ILE A 91 -4.46 2.76 -29.85
N ILE A 92 -4.92 3.99 -29.68
CA ILE A 92 -4.55 4.85 -28.55
C ILE A 92 -4.95 4.18 -27.24
N THR A 93 -6.18 3.68 -27.12
CA THR A 93 -6.70 3.01 -25.91
C THR A 93 -5.91 1.74 -25.59
N ILE A 94 -5.64 0.90 -26.60
CA ILE A 94 -4.82 -0.33 -26.40
C ILE A 94 -3.41 0.03 -25.90
N VAL A 95 -2.76 1.02 -26.50
CA VAL A 95 -1.40 1.46 -26.10
C VAL A 95 -1.42 2.02 -24.68
N GLN A 96 -2.43 2.79 -24.32
CA GLN A 96 -2.59 3.39 -23.00
C GLN A 96 -2.82 2.32 -21.92
N GLU A 97 -3.73 1.38 -22.16
CA GLU A 97 -4.03 0.26 -21.26
C GLU A 97 -2.79 -0.63 -21.07
N ALA A 98 -2.12 -1.00 -22.17
CA ALA A 98 -0.89 -1.81 -22.11
C ALA A 98 0.25 -1.09 -21.37
N ARG A 99 0.36 0.23 -21.47
CA ARG A 99 1.35 1.02 -20.73
C ARG A 99 1.03 1.04 -19.23
N THR A 100 -0.23 1.19 -18.88
CA THR A 100 -0.71 1.17 -17.49
C THR A 100 -0.42 -0.18 -16.84
N GLU A 101 -0.73 -1.30 -17.51
CA GLU A 101 -0.47 -2.65 -16.99
C GLU A 101 1.03 -2.90 -16.79
N ARG A 102 1.88 -2.51 -17.76
CA ARG A 102 3.35 -2.62 -17.61
C ARG A 102 3.89 -1.82 -16.44
N THR A 103 3.35 -0.64 -16.17
CA THR A 103 3.77 0.18 -15.02
C THR A 103 3.42 -0.51 -13.71
N LEU A 104 2.24 -1.11 -13.61
CA LEU A 104 1.82 -1.88 -12.42
C LEU A 104 2.66 -3.15 -12.25
N GLU A 105 3.00 -3.85 -13.34
CA GLU A 105 3.82 -5.06 -13.31
C GLU A 105 5.27 -4.74 -12.87
N ALA A 106 5.86 -3.66 -13.39
CA ALA A 106 7.21 -3.21 -13.00
C ALA A 106 7.31 -2.84 -11.52
N LEU A 107 6.26 -2.26 -10.93
CA LEU A 107 6.23 -1.93 -9.50
C LEU A 107 6.19 -3.19 -8.61
N ARG A 108 5.60 -4.28 -9.10
CA ARG A 108 5.54 -5.56 -8.38
C ARG A 108 6.88 -6.31 -8.38
N ASP A 109 7.65 -6.24 -9.46
CA ASP A 109 8.91 -6.99 -9.60
C ASP A 109 10.09 -6.42 -8.76
N LEU A 110 9.97 -5.20 -8.24
CA LEU A 110 10.99 -4.55 -7.42
C LEU A 110 11.23 -5.21 -6.05
N SER A 111 10.37 -6.13 -5.62
CA SER A 111 10.41 -6.75 -4.28
C SER A 111 10.77 -8.25 -4.28
N ALA A 112 11.22 -8.83 -5.39
CA ALA A 112 11.48 -10.26 -5.49
C ALA A 112 12.83 -10.65 -4.83
N PRO A 113 12.87 -11.64 -3.90
CA PRO A 113 14.12 -12.12 -3.30
C PRO A 113 15.00 -12.86 -4.33
N ARG A 114 16.31 -12.92 -4.07
CA ARG A 114 17.28 -13.68 -4.88
C ARG A 114 17.85 -14.85 -4.09
N ALA A 115 18.14 -15.96 -4.76
CA ALA A 115 18.74 -17.14 -4.19
C ALA A 115 20.09 -17.45 -4.83
N LEU A 116 21.02 -18.02 -4.05
CA LEU A 116 22.29 -18.55 -4.51
C LEU A 116 22.14 -20.06 -4.69
N VAL A 117 22.31 -20.56 -5.92
CA VAL A 117 22.12 -21.98 -6.27
C VAL A 117 23.34 -22.56 -6.97
N VAL A 118 23.52 -23.88 -6.87
CA VAL A 118 24.53 -24.63 -7.64
C VAL A 118 23.83 -25.31 -8.82
N ARG A 119 24.22 -24.95 -10.04
CA ARG A 119 23.77 -25.58 -11.30
C ARG A 119 24.96 -25.79 -12.23
N ASP A 120 24.97 -26.92 -12.94
CA ASP A 120 26.07 -27.28 -13.82
C ASP A 120 27.47 -27.27 -13.16
N GLY A 121 27.53 -27.46 -11.82
CA GLY A 121 28.76 -27.35 -11.04
C GLY A 121 29.20 -25.91 -10.72
N GLU A 122 28.46 -24.90 -11.15
CA GLU A 122 28.74 -23.49 -10.88
C GLU A 122 27.72 -22.88 -9.90
N THR A 123 28.20 -21.94 -9.07
CA THR A 123 27.34 -21.19 -8.14
C THR A 123 26.76 -19.97 -8.85
N LEU A 124 25.45 -19.90 -8.94
CA LEU A 124 24.70 -18.86 -9.68
C LEU A 124 23.73 -18.14 -8.74
N ARG A 125 23.65 -16.81 -8.88
CA ARG A 125 22.65 -15.99 -8.15
C ARG A 125 21.45 -15.73 -9.05
N ILE A 126 20.35 -16.42 -8.78
CA ILE A 126 19.12 -16.37 -9.58
C ILE A 126 17.99 -15.64 -8.85
N PRO A 127 16.96 -15.13 -9.56
CA PRO A 127 15.72 -14.70 -8.93
C PRO A 127 15.08 -15.86 -8.17
N GLY A 128 14.57 -15.63 -6.97
CA GLY A 128 13.93 -16.66 -6.14
C GLY A 128 12.79 -17.40 -6.84
N ARG A 129 12.09 -16.73 -7.76
CA ARG A 129 11.02 -17.32 -8.59
C ARG A 129 11.50 -18.40 -9.58
N GLU A 130 12.81 -18.44 -9.88
CA GLU A 130 13.40 -19.40 -10.80
C GLU A 130 13.99 -20.61 -10.07
N VAL A 131 13.88 -20.67 -8.74
CA VAL A 131 14.27 -21.83 -7.93
C VAL A 131 13.28 -22.94 -8.16
N VAL A 132 13.78 -24.16 -8.44
CA VAL A 132 12.98 -25.36 -8.73
C VAL A 132 13.25 -26.46 -7.71
N ASN A 133 12.34 -27.41 -7.62
CA ASN A 133 12.52 -28.60 -6.78
C ASN A 133 13.78 -29.36 -7.21
N GLY A 134 14.64 -29.71 -6.25
CA GLY A 134 15.90 -30.37 -6.45
C GLY A 134 17.11 -29.47 -6.70
N ASP A 135 16.94 -28.13 -6.75
CA ASP A 135 18.05 -27.19 -6.73
C ASP A 135 18.85 -27.30 -5.44
N ILE A 136 20.11 -26.99 -5.52
CA ILE A 136 21.02 -26.93 -4.35
C ILE A 136 21.18 -25.46 -3.98
N LEU A 137 20.68 -25.09 -2.81
CA LEU A 137 20.85 -23.76 -2.21
C LEU A 137 22.16 -23.68 -1.44
N VAL A 138 22.87 -22.58 -1.59
CA VAL A 138 24.00 -22.18 -0.75
C VAL A 138 23.49 -21.06 0.15
N LEU A 139 23.64 -21.25 1.47
CA LEU A 139 23.06 -20.39 2.49
C LEU A 139 24.15 -19.83 3.40
N GLU A 140 24.08 -18.53 3.67
CA GLU A 140 24.94 -17.81 4.62
C GLU A 140 24.11 -16.98 5.60
N ALA A 141 24.73 -16.59 6.70
CA ALA A 141 24.07 -15.72 7.69
C ALA A 141 23.58 -14.42 7.03
N GLY A 142 22.29 -14.10 7.22
CA GLY A 142 21.59 -12.99 6.59
C GLY A 142 20.79 -13.36 5.35
N ASP A 143 20.99 -14.54 4.79
CA ASP A 143 20.22 -15.00 3.62
C ASP A 143 18.80 -15.38 4.01
N ARG A 144 17.86 -15.06 3.11
CA ARG A 144 16.49 -15.55 3.19
C ARG A 144 16.35 -16.84 2.38
N ILE A 145 15.81 -17.87 3.00
CA ILE A 145 15.58 -19.17 2.39
C ILE A 145 14.47 -19.06 1.34
N ALA A 146 14.82 -19.34 0.07
CA ALA A 146 13.93 -19.08 -1.07
C ALA A 146 12.83 -20.13 -1.26
N ALA A 147 13.03 -21.36 -0.80
CA ALA A 147 12.13 -22.51 -0.96
C ALA A 147 12.28 -23.47 0.21
N ASP A 148 11.30 -24.35 0.44
CA ASP A 148 11.48 -25.40 1.44
C ASP A 148 12.59 -26.34 1.01
N ALA A 149 13.50 -26.67 1.92
CA ALA A 149 14.69 -27.43 1.60
C ALA A 149 15.10 -28.38 2.72
N LEU A 150 15.86 -29.40 2.38
CA LEU A 150 16.49 -30.32 3.32
C LEU A 150 17.98 -29.98 3.38
N VAL A 151 18.51 -29.81 4.60
CA VAL A 151 19.91 -29.52 4.85
C VAL A 151 20.77 -30.75 4.46
N VAL A 152 21.72 -30.53 3.56
CA VAL A 152 22.70 -31.54 3.14
C VAL A 152 23.98 -31.39 3.98
N GLU A 153 24.42 -30.16 4.22
CA GLU A 153 25.57 -29.84 5.04
C GLU A 153 25.26 -28.58 5.87
N ALA A 154 25.62 -28.61 7.14
CA ALA A 154 25.43 -27.50 8.07
C ALA A 154 26.73 -27.19 8.82
N ARG A 155 27.01 -25.90 9.03
CA ARG A 155 28.08 -25.40 9.89
C ARG A 155 27.47 -24.38 10.84
N GLU A 156 27.16 -24.81 12.04
CA GLU A 156 26.51 -23.99 13.04
C GLU A 156 25.29 -23.24 12.46
N LEU A 157 24.56 -23.91 11.56
CA LEU A 157 23.44 -23.32 10.85
C LEU A 157 22.26 -23.12 11.79
N GLU A 158 21.88 -21.86 11.97
CA GLU A 158 20.66 -21.50 12.71
C GLU A 158 19.75 -20.67 11.80
N ALA A 159 18.46 -20.91 11.90
CA ALA A 159 17.44 -20.22 11.12
C ALA A 159 16.37 -19.63 12.05
N ASP A 160 16.03 -18.37 11.82
CA ASP A 160 14.87 -17.73 12.42
C ASP A 160 13.61 -18.17 11.65
N GLU A 161 12.82 -19.00 12.29
CA GLU A 161 11.55 -19.51 11.81
C GLU A 161 10.34 -18.78 12.42
N SER A 162 10.58 -17.66 13.10
CA SER A 162 9.53 -16.85 13.74
C SER A 162 8.42 -16.47 12.78
N LEU A 163 8.74 -16.39 11.50
CA LEU A 163 7.80 -16.16 10.40
C LEU A 163 6.70 -17.22 10.29
N LEU A 164 7.00 -18.45 10.70
CA LEU A 164 6.11 -19.59 10.61
C LEU A 164 5.55 -20.02 11.96
N THR A 165 6.37 -19.87 13.02
CA THR A 165 6.04 -20.31 14.39
C THR A 165 5.50 -19.18 15.27
N GLY A 166 5.91 -17.94 15.00
CA GLY A 166 5.67 -16.79 15.87
C GLY A 166 6.65 -16.67 17.05
N GLU A 167 7.59 -17.59 17.17
CA GLU A 167 8.61 -17.59 18.23
C GLU A 167 9.92 -17.01 17.71
N ALA A 168 10.43 -15.96 18.35
CA ALA A 168 11.61 -15.22 17.91
C ALA A 168 12.96 -15.88 18.26
N VAL A 169 12.97 -17.15 18.69
CA VAL A 169 14.19 -17.88 19.02
C VAL A 169 14.67 -18.62 17.78
N PRO A 170 15.91 -18.34 17.28
CA PRO A 170 16.48 -19.11 16.18
C PRO A 170 16.61 -20.58 16.53
N VAL A 171 16.34 -21.46 15.58
CA VAL A 171 16.41 -22.92 15.73
C VAL A 171 17.64 -23.47 15.02
N ARG A 172 18.37 -24.37 15.67
CA ARG A 172 19.51 -25.05 15.07
C ARG A 172 19.08 -26.04 14.01
N LYS A 173 19.89 -26.15 12.97
CA LYS A 173 19.68 -27.03 11.85
C LYS A 173 20.84 -27.99 11.69
N ARG A 174 20.53 -29.27 11.41
CA ARG A 174 21.50 -30.33 11.17
C ARG A 174 21.36 -30.96 9.79
N PRO A 175 22.36 -31.62 9.26
CA PRO A 175 22.20 -32.41 8.05
C PRO A 175 21.13 -33.51 8.20
N GLY A 176 20.39 -33.77 7.11
CA GLY A 176 19.37 -34.82 7.06
C GLY A 176 19.98 -36.20 7.16
N LEU A 177 19.34 -37.07 7.93
CA LEU A 177 19.72 -38.48 8.12
C LEU A 177 18.71 -39.41 7.42
N ALA A 178 19.14 -40.63 7.08
CA ALA A 178 18.24 -41.65 6.56
C ALA A 178 17.22 -42.01 7.65
N GLY A 179 15.95 -41.67 7.45
CA GLY A 179 14.85 -41.87 8.42
C GLY A 179 14.21 -40.60 8.95
N ASP A 180 14.74 -39.43 8.59
CA ASP A 180 14.05 -38.17 8.89
C ASP A 180 12.71 -38.13 8.11
N ALA A 181 11.67 -37.60 8.73
CA ALA A 181 10.35 -37.49 8.12
C ALA A 181 10.45 -36.61 6.85
N GLU A 182 9.77 -37.03 5.78
CA GLU A 182 9.73 -36.24 4.53
C GLU A 182 9.12 -34.83 4.73
N ARG A 183 8.33 -34.65 5.79
CA ARG A 183 7.70 -33.39 6.16
C ARG A 183 7.78 -33.18 7.66
N ALA A 184 8.38 -32.08 8.07
CA ALA A 184 8.39 -31.62 9.44
C ALA A 184 7.55 -30.33 9.59
N GLU A 185 7.16 -30.02 10.83
CA GLU A 185 6.58 -28.73 11.18
C GLU A 185 7.67 -27.75 11.58
N PRO A 186 7.49 -26.42 11.28
CA PRO A 186 8.41 -25.39 11.71
C PRO A 186 8.52 -25.30 13.23
N GLY A 187 9.68 -24.83 13.77
CA GLY A 187 9.88 -24.58 15.19
C GLY A 187 10.58 -25.67 15.97
N GLY A 188 10.96 -26.78 15.34
CA GLY A 188 11.74 -27.84 16.00
C GLY A 188 13.23 -27.51 16.02
N ASP A 189 13.87 -27.56 17.21
CA ASP A 189 15.33 -27.43 17.34
C ASP A 189 16.00 -28.70 16.83
N ASP A 190 17.21 -28.55 16.25
CA ASP A 190 18.04 -29.64 15.71
C ASP A 190 17.35 -30.48 14.62
N THR A 191 16.61 -29.82 13.74
CA THR A 191 15.90 -30.44 12.62
C THR A 191 16.64 -30.22 11.29
N PRO A 192 16.48 -31.13 10.28
CA PRO A 192 17.13 -30.99 8.99
C PRO A 192 16.34 -30.14 7.98
N HIS A 193 15.15 -29.69 8.31
CA HIS A 193 14.27 -28.98 7.42
C HIS A 193 14.46 -27.46 7.51
N LEU A 194 14.51 -26.83 6.36
CA LEU A 194 14.50 -25.40 6.17
C LEU A 194 13.21 -25.00 5.46
N PHE A 195 12.64 -23.89 5.85
CA PHE A 195 11.36 -23.42 5.30
C PHE A 195 11.52 -22.10 4.54
N SER A 196 10.81 -22.01 3.44
CA SER A 196 10.75 -20.79 2.63
C SER A 196 10.38 -19.58 3.49
N GLY A 197 11.11 -18.48 3.30
CA GLY A 197 10.89 -17.23 4.01
C GLY A 197 11.67 -17.07 5.32
N ALA A 198 12.11 -18.15 5.99
CA ALA A 198 12.95 -18.08 7.16
C ALA A 198 14.31 -17.42 6.84
N ILE A 199 14.97 -16.85 7.85
CA ILE A 199 16.25 -16.13 7.69
C ILE A 199 17.35 -16.93 8.39
N VAL A 200 18.48 -17.16 7.72
CA VAL A 200 19.67 -17.71 8.34
C VAL A 200 20.25 -16.67 9.29
N THR A 201 20.27 -16.96 10.59
CA THR A 201 20.77 -16.05 11.62
C THR A 201 22.24 -16.26 11.94
N HIS A 202 22.69 -17.52 11.91
CA HIS A 202 24.06 -17.88 12.23
C HIS A 202 24.57 -19.02 11.32
N GLY A 203 25.89 -19.07 11.12
CA GLY A 203 26.53 -20.11 10.34
C GLY A 203 26.19 -20.09 8.86
N GLY A 204 26.24 -21.27 8.25
CA GLY A 204 25.90 -21.46 6.83
C GLY A 204 25.79 -22.94 6.47
N GLY A 205 25.29 -23.22 5.27
CA GLY A 205 25.11 -24.60 4.86
C GLY A 205 24.69 -24.75 3.40
N ILE A 206 24.55 -26.00 3.02
CA ILE A 206 24.06 -26.40 1.72
C ILE A 206 22.75 -27.17 1.93
N ALA A 207 21.72 -26.82 1.17
CA ALA A 207 20.42 -27.45 1.28
C ALA A 207 19.87 -27.82 -0.10
N ARG A 208 19.13 -28.91 -0.20
CA ARG A 208 18.43 -29.34 -1.41
C ARG A 208 16.97 -28.96 -1.33
N VAL A 209 16.47 -28.22 -2.30
CA VAL A 209 15.06 -27.82 -2.41
C VAL A 209 14.16 -29.06 -2.52
N THR A 210 13.12 -29.09 -1.69
CA THR A 210 12.14 -30.18 -1.61
C THR A 210 10.74 -29.73 -2.03
N ALA A 211 10.40 -28.44 -1.87
CA ALA A 211 9.12 -27.90 -2.32
C ALA A 211 9.24 -26.41 -2.69
N THR A 212 8.51 -26.02 -3.73
CA THR A 212 8.48 -24.65 -4.27
C THR A 212 7.06 -24.14 -4.43
N GLY A 213 6.87 -22.83 -4.50
CA GLY A 213 5.60 -22.17 -4.80
C GLY A 213 4.46 -22.66 -3.91
N THR A 214 3.38 -23.11 -4.51
CA THR A 214 2.16 -23.58 -3.80
C THR A 214 2.37 -24.83 -2.96
N HIS A 215 3.44 -25.57 -3.18
CA HIS A 215 3.74 -26.81 -2.46
C HIS A 215 4.62 -26.56 -1.22
N SER A 216 5.28 -25.42 -1.11
CA SER A 216 6.01 -25.02 0.09
C SER A 216 5.06 -24.78 1.27
N ARG A 217 5.59 -24.78 2.50
CA ARG A 217 4.80 -24.51 3.71
C ARG A 217 4.12 -23.13 3.65
N ILE A 218 4.87 -22.12 3.23
CA ILE A 218 4.35 -20.77 2.95
C ILE A 218 3.28 -20.80 1.85
N GLY A 219 3.47 -21.58 0.79
CA GLY A 219 2.50 -21.72 -0.29
C GLY A 219 1.19 -22.36 0.16
N GLN A 220 1.22 -23.27 1.12
CA GLN A 220 0.01 -23.86 1.72
C GLN A 220 -0.77 -22.81 2.52
N ILE A 221 -0.07 -21.97 3.29
CA ILE A 221 -0.67 -20.82 4.00
C ILE A 221 -1.25 -19.82 2.98
N GLY A 222 -0.53 -19.55 1.90
CA GLY A 222 -0.98 -18.68 0.81
C GLY A 222 -2.29 -19.15 0.17
N ARG A 223 -2.45 -20.46 -0.07
CA ARG A 223 -3.71 -21.03 -0.57
C ARG A 223 -4.86 -20.87 0.42
N PHE A 224 -4.62 -21.07 1.71
CA PHE A 224 -5.64 -20.78 2.72
C PHE A 224 -6.06 -19.30 2.68
N LEU A 225 -5.09 -18.39 2.51
CA LEU A 225 -5.39 -16.97 2.38
C LEU A 225 -6.21 -16.65 1.11
N GLU A 226 -6.06 -17.39 0.02
CA GLU A 226 -6.89 -17.22 -1.19
C GLU A 226 -8.38 -17.51 -0.97
N THR A 227 -8.70 -18.43 -0.06
CA THR A 227 -10.11 -18.74 0.28
C THR A 227 -10.82 -17.59 0.99
N LEU A 228 -10.07 -16.63 1.56
CA LEU A 228 -10.65 -15.42 2.12
C LEU A 228 -11.08 -14.50 0.97
N GLU A 229 -12.38 -14.28 0.83
CA GLU A 229 -12.96 -13.41 -0.20
C GLU A 229 -12.39 -11.99 -0.09
N THR A 230 -11.91 -11.47 -1.22
CA THR A 230 -11.53 -10.07 -1.32
C THR A 230 -12.70 -9.31 -1.93
N GLU A 231 -13.27 -8.38 -1.19
CA GLU A 231 -14.37 -7.54 -1.68
C GLU A 231 -13.93 -6.76 -2.94
N ALA A 232 -14.79 -6.81 -3.99
CA ALA A 232 -14.54 -6.04 -5.20
C ALA A 232 -14.61 -4.53 -4.88
N PRO A 233 -13.77 -3.70 -5.53
CA PRO A 233 -13.71 -2.25 -5.29
C PRO A 233 -15.08 -1.61 -5.40
N HIS A 234 -15.46 -0.83 -4.40
CA HIS A 234 -16.78 -0.18 -4.34
C HIS A 234 -16.98 0.79 -5.50
N LEU A 235 -15.94 1.58 -5.83
CA LEU A 235 -15.95 2.52 -6.97
C LEU A 235 -16.22 1.82 -8.29
N HIS A 236 -15.64 0.65 -8.53
CA HIS A 236 -15.82 -0.08 -9.77
C HIS A 236 -17.30 -0.55 -9.95
N LYS A 237 -17.90 -1.08 -8.88
CA LYS A 237 -19.31 -1.51 -8.88
C LYS A 237 -20.26 -0.32 -9.15
N GLU A 238 -20.04 0.81 -8.48
CA GLU A 238 -20.85 2.01 -8.67
C GLU A 238 -20.71 2.59 -10.07
N THR A 239 -19.48 2.64 -10.61
CA THR A 239 -19.21 3.14 -11.96
C THR A 239 -19.89 2.26 -13.01
N THR A 240 -19.74 0.94 -12.93
CA THR A 240 -20.39 0.00 -13.85
C THR A 240 -21.92 0.16 -13.83
N ARG A 241 -22.52 0.31 -12.65
CA ARG A 241 -23.97 0.53 -12.52
C ARG A 241 -24.40 1.84 -13.16
N MET A 242 -23.63 2.93 -12.97
CA MET A 242 -23.94 4.23 -13.55
C MET A 242 -23.83 4.20 -15.08
N VAL A 243 -22.74 3.66 -15.63
CA VAL A 243 -22.54 3.49 -17.07
C VAL A 243 -23.69 2.67 -17.69
N SER A 244 -24.08 1.57 -17.04
CA SER A 244 -25.20 0.75 -17.49
C SER A 244 -26.53 1.55 -17.50
N LEU A 245 -26.78 2.36 -16.47
CA LEU A 245 -27.98 3.21 -16.41
C LEU A 245 -27.97 4.26 -17.53
N CYS A 246 -26.85 4.93 -17.77
CA CYS A 246 -26.68 5.89 -18.86
C CYS A 246 -26.81 5.20 -20.22
N ALA A 247 -26.27 4.00 -20.40
CA ALA A 247 -26.40 3.24 -21.65
C ALA A 247 -27.85 2.89 -21.96
N VAL A 248 -28.61 2.38 -20.99
CA VAL A 248 -30.02 2.07 -21.17
C VAL A 248 -30.85 3.33 -21.47
N GLY A 249 -30.61 4.41 -20.71
CA GLY A 249 -31.26 5.70 -20.95
C GLY A 249 -30.87 6.30 -22.29
N GLY A 250 -29.61 6.25 -22.67
CA GLY A 250 -29.09 6.73 -23.95
C GLY A 250 -29.71 6.00 -25.16
N VAL A 251 -29.76 4.66 -25.08
CA VAL A 251 -30.42 3.85 -26.12
C VAL A 251 -31.90 4.18 -26.22
N ALA A 252 -32.62 4.37 -25.12
CA ALA A 252 -34.02 4.74 -25.12
C ALA A 252 -34.25 6.11 -25.77
N VAL A 253 -33.42 7.12 -25.43
CA VAL A 253 -33.50 8.46 -26.04
C VAL A 253 -33.10 8.41 -27.51
N ALA A 254 -32.05 7.67 -27.87
CA ALA A 254 -31.63 7.50 -29.26
C ALA A 254 -32.74 6.86 -30.11
N LEU A 255 -33.40 5.80 -29.60
CA LEU A 255 -34.54 5.17 -30.28
C LEU A 255 -35.69 6.16 -30.45
N LEU A 256 -36.00 6.96 -29.43
CA LEU A 256 -37.02 8.00 -29.52
C LEU A 256 -36.67 9.03 -30.60
N VAL A 257 -35.38 9.46 -30.67
CA VAL A 257 -34.91 10.40 -31.72
C VAL A 257 -35.05 9.78 -33.10
N VAL A 258 -34.66 8.51 -33.29
CA VAL A 258 -34.81 7.80 -34.57
C VAL A 258 -36.29 7.77 -35.01
N LEU A 259 -37.19 7.38 -34.11
CA LEU A 259 -38.62 7.27 -34.39
C LEU A 259 -39.24 8.64 -34.70
N LEU A 260 -38.96 9.65 -33.87
CA LEU A 260 -39.51 10.99 -34.05
C LEU A 260 -38.98 11.64 -35.34
N TYR A 261 -37.68 11.59 -35.60
CA TYR A 261 -37.07 12.19 -36.78
C TYR A 261 -37.52 11.48 -38.06
N GLY A 262 -37.49 10.13 -38.05
CA GLY A 262 -37.96 9.34 -39.19
C GLY A 262 -39.45 9.60 -39.52
N TRP A 263 -40.32 9.75 -38.49
CA TRP A 263 -41.74 10.03 -38.69
C TRP A 263 -42.01 11.49 -39.11
N LEU A 264 -41.33 12.47 -38.49
CA LEU A 264 -41.58 13.89 -38.78
C LEU A 264 -40.99 14.36 -40.12
N ARG A 265 -39.77 13.85 -40.48
CA ARG A 265 -39.03 14.30 -41.66
C ARG A 265 -38.99 13.28 -42.81
N GLY A 266 -39.39 12.05 -42.58
CA GLY A 266 -39.45 10.98 -43.59
C GLY A 266 -38.08 10.37 -43.97
N ASP A 267 -36.97 10.88 -43.44
CA ASP A 267 -35.63 10.41 -43.75
C ASP A 267 -35.11 9.49 -42.61
N TRP A 268 -35.30 8.18 -42.78
CA TRP A 268 -34.95 7.16 -41.79
C TRP A 268 -33.45 6.94 -41.66
N MET A 269 -32.68 7.24 -42.71
CA MET A 269 -31.21 7.11 -42.63
C MET A 269 -30.56 8.25 -41.86
N ALA A 270 -30.95 9.47 -42.13
CA ALA A 270 -30.56 10.63 -41.34
C ALA A 270 -31.05 10.48 -39.87
N ALA A 271 -32.25 9.91 -39.67
CA ALA A 271 -32.75 9.59 -38.34
C ALA A 271 -31.86 8.59 -37.60
N LEU A 272 -31.39 7.54 -38.27
CA LEU A 272 -30.51 6.55 -37.69
C LEU A 272 -29.14 7.16 -37.29
N LEU A 273 -28.57 8.00 -38.15
CA LEU A 273 -27.33 8.74 -37.84
C LEU A 273 -27.50 9.71 -36.66
N ALA A 274 -28.62 10.43 -36.60
CA ALA A 274 -28.98 11.30 -35.49
C ALA A 274 -29.16 10.50 -34.17
N GLY A 275 -29.76 9.31 -34.27
CA GLY A 275 -29.91 8.39 -33.15
C GLY A 275 -28.57 7.87 -32.63
N ILE A 276 -27.67 7.45 -33.53
CA ILE A 276 -26.29 7.01 -33.16
C ILE A 276 -25.55 8.17 -32.50
N ALA A 277 -25.57 9.36 -33.09
CA ALA A 277 -24.95 10.56 -32.53
C ALA A 277 -25.49 10.86 -31.11
N THR A 278 -26.82 10.76 -30.92
CA THR A 278 -27.46 10.95 -29.62
C THR A 278 -27.04 9.87 -28.62
N ALA A 279 -26.95 8.61 -29.03
CA ALA A 279 -26.52 7.52 -28.17
C ALA A 279 -25.07 7.73 -27.72
N MET A 280 -24.17 8.11 -28.64
CA MET A 280 -22.76 8.45 -28.33
C MET A 280 -22.69 9.61 -27.33
N SER A 281 -23.44 10.69 -27.55
CA SER A 281 -23.42 11.89 -26.68
C SER A 281 -23.96 11.66 -25.27
N LEU A 282 -24.70 10.58 -25.03
CA LEU A 282 -25.30 10.23 -23.73
C LEU A 282 -24.53 9.15 -22.99
N LEU A 283 -23.53 8.52 -23.60
CA LEU A 283 -22.74 7.44 -23.00
C LEU A 283 -21.43 7.97 -22.44
N PRO A 284 -21.32 8.17 -21.11
CA PRO A 284 -20.11 8.68 -20.50
C PRO A 284 -19.09 7.53 -20.34
N GLU A 285 -18.36 7.21 -21.40
CA GLU A 285 -17.36 6.15 -21.41
C GLU A 285 -16.08 6.50 -20.67
N GLU A 286 -15.85 7.79 -20.39
CA GLU A 286 -14.68 8.27 -19.68
C GLU A 286 -14.62 7.77 -18.23
N PHE A 287 -15.75 7.34 -17.62
CA PHE A 287 -15.75 6.90 -16.22
C PHE A 287 -14.81 5.73 -15.92
N PRO A 288 -14.82 4.60 -16.66
CA PRO A 288 -13.88 3.52 -16.45
C PRO A 288 -12.43 3.95 -16.72
N VAL A 289 -12.19 4.73 -17.77
CA VAL A 289 -10.88 5.22 -18.17
C VAL A 289 -10.29 6.13 -17.09
N VAL A 290 -11.06 7.11 -16.62
CA VAL A 290 -10.67 8.01 -15.53
C VAL A 290 -10.32 7.20 -14.29
N LEU A 291 -11.16 6.25 -13.87
CA LEU A 291 -10.89 5.45 -12.68
C LEU A 291 -9.58 4.66 -12.80
N THR A 292 -9.36 4.02 -13.94
CA THR A 292 -8.13 3.24 -14.20
C THR A 292 -6.88 4.12 -14.16
N ILE A 293 -6.90 5.26 -14.86
CA ILE A 293 -5.76 6.19 -14.90
C ILE A 293 -5.47 6.79 -13.52
N PHE A 294 -6.50 7.24 -12.80
CA PHE A 294 -6.33 7.84 -11.48
C PHE A 294 -5.75 6.85 -10.46
N LEU A 295 -6.22 5.60 -10.50
CA LEU A 295 -5.69 4.56 -9.62
C LEU A 295 -4.25 4.19 -10.00
N ALA A 296 -3.93 4.06 -11.29
CA ALA A 296 -2.57 3.75 -11.74
C ALA A 296 -1.58 4.87 -11.43
N MET A 297 -1.93 6.13 -11.76
CA MET A 297 -1.09 7.28 -11.44
C MET A 297 -1.01 7.53 -9.93
N GLY A 298 -2.09 7.21 -9.22
CA GLY A 298 -2.12 7.22 -7.76
C GLY A 298 -1.15 6.22 -7.16
N ALA A 299 -1.14 4.97 -7.64
CA ALA A 299 -0.19 3.94 -7.25
C ALA A 299 1.25 4.38 -7.50
N TRP A 300 1.52 4.96 -8.67
CA TRP A 300 2.84 5.48 -9.00
C TRP A 300 3.31 6.61 -8.06
N ARG A 301 2.44 7.56 -7.72
CA ARG A 301 2.76 8.65 -6.78
C ARG A 301 2.98 8.14 -5.36
N ILE A 302 2.19 7.18 -4.92
CA ILE A 302 2.34 6.55 -3.62
C ILE A 302 3.65 5.76 -3.57
N ALA A 303 4.05 5.11 -4.68
CA ALA A 303 5.34 4.41 -4.78
C ALA A 303 6.55 5.35 -4.63
N GLN A 304 6.45 6.60 -5.12
CA GLN A 304 7.52 7.61 -4.97
C GLN A 304 7.81 8.01 -3.51
N VAL A 305 6.85 7.80 -2.61
CA VAL A 305 7.03 8.04 -1.17
C VAL A 305 7.34 6.76 -0.39
N GLY A 306 7.84 5.74 -1.08
CA GLY A 306 8.27 4.47 -0.45
C GLY A 306 7.12 3.54 -0.06
N VAL A 307 5.95 3.69 -0.66
CA VAL A 307 4.77 2.86 -0.38
C VAL A 307 4.34 2.14 -1.66
N LEU A 308 4.58 0.84 -1.74
CA LEU A 308 4.18 0.03 -2.90
C LEU A 308 2.74 -0.43 -2.77
N THR A 309 1.94 -0.18 -3.78
CA THR A 309 0.54 -0.59 -3.85
C THR A 309 0.42 -1.84 -4.71
N ARG A 310 0.01 -2.96 -4.12
CA ARG A 310 -0.20 -4.24 -4.83
C ARG A 310 -1.60 -4.35 -5.43
N ARG A 311 -2.57 -3.64 -4.85
CA ARG A 311 -3.97 -3.60 -5.32
C ARG A 311 -4.40 -2.16 -5.48
N ALA A 312 -4.81 -1.79 -6.68
CA ALA A 312 -5.27 -0.43 -6.97
C ALA A 312 -6.46 0.01 -6.10
N SER A 313 -7.34 -0.95 -5.72
CA SER A 313 -8.47 -0.71 -4.82
C SER A 313 -8.08 -0.25 -3.41
N ALA A 314 -6.87 -0.58 -2.96
CA ALA A 314 -6.39 -0.12 -1.65
C ALA A 314 -6.24 1.40 -1.58
N ILE A 315 -5.99 2.07 -2.70
CA ILE A 315 -5.87 3.54 -2.77
C ILE A 315 -7.22 4.20 -2.44
N GLU A 316 -8.31 3.62 -2.94
CA GLU A 316 -9.66 4.06 -2.63
C GLU A 316 -9.96 3.97 -1.14
N ALA A 317 -9.71 2.77 -0.57
CA ALA A 317 -9.96 2.48 0.83
C ALA A 317 -9.07 3.34 1.75
N LEU A 318 -7.82 3.61 1.34
CA LEU A 318 -6.85 4.40 2.11
C LEU A 318 -7.36 5.81 2.40
N GLY A 319 -7.99 6.46 1.41
CA GLY A 319 -8.61 7.77 1.58
C GLY A 319 -9.84 7.79 2.48
N ALA A 320 -10.47 6.62 2.68
CA ALA A 320 -11.66 6.44 3.50
C ALA A 320 -11.38 5.85 4.90
N ALA A 321 -10.12 5.47 5.21
CA ALA A 321 -9.76 4.82 6.46
C ALA A 321 -10.24 5.63 7.68
N THR A 322 -10.97 4.93 8.58
CA THR A 322 -11.47 5.49 9.84
C THR A 322 -10.68 4.98 11.04
N VAL A 323 -10.14 3.77 10.94
CA VAL A 323 -9.34 3.12 11.96
C VAL A 323 -8.04 2.58 11.37
N LEU A 324 -6.93 2.85 12.03
CA LEU A 324 -5.62 2.27 11.77
C LEU A 324 -5.25 1.35 12.93
N CYS A 325 -5.37 0.05 12.71
CA CYS A 325 -4.88 -0.98 13.62
C CYS A 325 -3.40 -1.19 13.38
N THR A 326 -2.60 -1.15 14.42
CA THR A 326 -1.14 -1.29 14.32
C THR A 326 -0.60 -2.30 15.32
N ASP A 327 0.30 -3.16 14.85
CA ASP A 327 1.12 -3.95 15.76
C ASP A 327 2.14 -3.04 16.45
N LYS A 328 2.59 -3.42 17.65
CA LYS A 328 3.64 -2.73 18.37
C LYS A 328 5.02 -3.04 17.80
N THR A 329 5.38 -4.34 17.83
CA THR A 329 6.74 -4.81 17.56
C THR A 329 7.06 -4.71 16.08
N GLY A 330 8.23 -4.18 15.73
CA GLY A 330 8.64 -4.02 14.33
C GLY A 330 7.88 -2.94 13.54
N THR A 331 6.73 -2.48 14.03
CA THR A 331 5.88 -1.45 13.39
C THR A 331 6.02 -0.10 14.07
N LEU A 332 5.56 0.04 15.30
CA LEU A 332 5.73 1.27 16.10
C LEU A 332 7.12 1.38 16.70
N THR A 333 7.72 0.23 16.99
CA THR A 333 9.06 0.11 17.57
C THR A 333 10.07 -0.40 16.54
N GLN A 334 11.36 -0.29 16.88
CA GLN A 334 12.47 -0.68 16.00
C GLN A 334 12.71 -2.19 15.96
N ASN A 335 12.01 -2.99 16.79
CA ASN A 335 12.27 -4.41 17.03
C ASN A 335 13.76 -4.65 17.33
N ARG A 336 14.33 -3.83 18.18
CA ARG A 336 15.71 -3.89 18.60
C ARG A 336 15.77 -3.60 20.08
N MET A 337 16.22 -4.57 20.88
CA MET A 337 16.44 -4.32 22.29
C MET A 337 17.58 -3.34 22.47
N THR A 338 17.38 -2.38 23.35
CA THR A 338 18.42 -1.41 23.76
C THR A 338 18.40 -1.28 25.28
N VAL A 339 19.58 -1.13 25.86
CA VAL A 339 19.73 -0.76 27.28
C VAL A 339 19.29 0.70 27.41
N THR A 340 18.27 0.95 28.21
CA THR A 340 17.67 2.29 28.35
C THR A 340 17.94 2.89 29.72
N GLU A 341 17.83 2.10 30.78
CA GLU A 341 17.97 2.56 32.15
C GLU A 341 18.85 1.60 32.96
N LEU A 342 19.70 2.14 33.80
CA LEU A 342 20.58 1.44 34.71
C LEU A 342 20.23 1.86 36.14
N TRP A 343 20.24 0.90 37.07
CA TRP A 343 20.03 1.17 38.51
C TRP A 343 21.05 0.43 39.35
N LEU A 344 21.61 1.10 40.36
CA LEU A 344 22.57 0.57 41.32
C LEU A 344 21.94 0.34 42.69
N PRO A 345 22.48 -0.61 43.51
CA PRO A 345 22.04 -0.84 44.90
C PRO A 345 22.14 0.40 45.80
N SER A 346 22.98 1.37 45.46
CA SER A 346 23.08 2.68 46.15
C SER A 346 21.82 3.54 46.00
N GLY A 347 20.90 3.17 45.08
CA GLY A 347 19.70 3.93 44.72
C GLY A 347 19.91 4.90 43.56
N GLU A 348 21.10 4.97 42.98
CA GLU A 348 21.40 5.80 41.83
C GLU A 348 20.89 5.14 40.55
N ALA A 349 20.32 5.96 39.64
CA ALA A 349 19.85 5.52 38.35
C ALA A 349 20.41 6.41 37.22
N ALA A 350 20.63 5.83 36.04
CA ALA A 350 21.07 6.55 34.84
C ALA A 350 20.27 6.08 33.62
N ILE A 351 19.89 7.04 32.78
CA ILE A 351 19.22 6.81 31.50
C ILE A 351 20.32 6.90 30.42
N LEU A 352 20.51 5.82 29.66
CA LEU A 352 21.42 5.84 28.52
C LEU A 352 20.81 6.67 27.38
N GLY A 353 21.61 7.60 26.82
CA GLY A 353 21.16 8.55 25.78
C GLY A 353 21.01 9.99 26.26
N GLU A 354 20.93 10.24 27.56
CA GLU A 354 20.96 11.59 28.13
C GLU A 354 22.39 12.05 28.53
N GLY A 355 23.40 11.31 28.11
CA GLY A 355 24.81 11.54 28.39
C GLY A 355 25.58 10.21 28.65
N LEU A 356 26.90 10.27 28.75
CA LEU A 356 27.67 9.11 29.15
C LEU A 356 27.41 8.82 30.64
N PRO A 357 27.04 7.59 31.03
CA PRO A 357 26.84 7.24 32.43
C PRO A 357 28.14 7.40 33.20
N GLN A 358 28.03 7.74 34.48
CA GLN A 358 29.18 7.89 35.38
C GLN A 358 29.94 6.56 35.49
N ALA A 359 31.24 6.61 35.79
CA ALA A 359 32.14 5.43 35.83
C ALA A 359 31.62 4.29 36.73
N GLN A 360 30.84 4.61 37.74
CA GLN A 360 30.21 3.63 38.66
C GLN A 360 29.23 2.65 37.97
N PHE A 361 28.69 2.97 36.79
CA PHE A 361 27.85 2.04 36.02
C PHE A 361 28.65 1.11 35.09
N HIS A 362 29.97 1.34 34.95
CA HIS A 362 30.79 0.56 34.01
C HIS A 362 30.87 -0.92 34.43
N ASP A 363 30.96 -1.22 35.72
CA ASP A 363 31.04 -2.59 36.23
C ASP A 363 29.72 -3.35 35.95
N LEU A 364 28.59 -2.68 36.11
CA LEU A 364 27.25 -3.23 35.79
C LEU A 364 27.15 -3.62 34.31
N ILE A 365 27.51 -2.70 33.42
CA ILE A 365 27.45 -2.92 31.96
C ILE A 365 28.48 -3.98 31.54
N SER A 366 29.70 -3.93 32.07
CA SER A 366 30.76 -4.92 31.82
C SER A 366 30.33 -6.33 32.23
N ALA A 367 29.76 -6.48 33.42
CA ALA A 367 29.31 -7.77 33.92
C ALA A 367 28.12 -8.30 33.09
N ALA A 368 27.21 -7.45 32.65
CA ALA A 368 26.10 -7.86 31.77
C ALA A 368 26.62 -8.38 30.41
N ALA A 369 27.61 -7.70 29.82
CA ALA A 369 28.24 -8.15 28.58
C ALA A 369 29.00 -9.49 28.79
N LEU A 370 29.75 -9.63 29.91
CA LEU A 370 30.47 -10.86 30.25
C LEU A 370 29.50 -12.03 30.59
N ALA A 371 28.33 -11.74 31.14
CA ALA A 371 27.30 -12.75 31.39
C ALA A 371 26.55 -13.18 30.09
N SER A 372 26.93 -12.61 28.95
CA SER A 372 26.40 -12.92 27.63
C SER A 372 27.36 -13.77 26.81
N ALA A 373 26.88 -14.34 25.70
CA ALA A 373 27.77 -15.06 24.79
C ALA A 373 28.87 -14.13 24.22
N PRO A 374 30.07 -14.63 23.97
CA PRO A 374 31.15 -13.83 23.36
C PRO A 374 30.79 -13.26 22.01
N VAL A 375 30.04 -14.02 21.22
CA VAL A 375 29.41 -13.60 19.96
C VAL A 375 27.91 -13.68 20.16
N PRO A 376 27.25 -12.58 20.57
CA PRO A 376 25.84 -12.61 20.93
C PRO A 376 24.95 -12.66 19.70
N VAL A 377 23.93 -13.54 19.71
CA VAL A 377 22.87 -13.63 18.73
C VAL A 377 21.55 -13.15 19.33
N ASP A 378 21.32 -13.42 20.60
CA ASP A 378 20.12 -12.95 21.31
C ASP A 378 20.06 -11.42 21.33
N PRO A 379 18.91 -10.79 20.97
CA PRO A 379 18.74 -9.34 20.92
C PRO A 379 19.09 -8.61 22.23
N MET A 380 18.84 -9.23 23.38
CA MET A 380 19.17 -8.64 24.69
C MET A 380 20.68 -8.68 24.93
N GLU A 381 21.34 -9.76 24.55
CA GLU A 381 22.79 -9.89 24.67
C GLU A 381 23.53 -8.92 23.74
N VAL A 382 23.02 -8.78 22.49
CA VAL A 382 23.50 -7.75 21.55
C VAL A 382 23.38 -6.35 22.15
N ALA A 383 22.27 -6.07 22.87
CA ALA A 383 22.06 -4.79 23.54
C ALA A 383 23.13 -4.52 24.62
N PHE A 384 23.53 -5.53 25.42
CA PHE A 384 24.57 -5.36 26.43
C PHE A 384 25.94 -5.09 25.81
N HIS A 385 26.33 -5.84 24.78
CA HIS A 385 27.58 -5.61 24.08
C HIS A 385 27.60 -4.25 23.36
N THR A 386 26.48 -3.81 22.85
CA THR A 386 26.36 -2.48 22.23
C THR A 386 26.50 -1.40 23.29
N ALA A 387 25.78 -1.51 24.41
CA ALA A 387 25.91 -0.56 25.53
C ALA A 387 27.34 -0.48 26.06
N ALA A 388 28.05 -1.63 26.20
CA ALA A 388 29.41 -1.66 26.62
C ALA A 388 30.35 -0.90 25.65
N ARG A 389 30.15 -1.02 24.35
CA ARG A 389 30.89 -0.28 23.32
C ARG A 389 30.58 1.21 23.36
N ASP A 390 29.32 1.58 23.44
CA ASP A 390 28.86 2.98 23.42
C ASP A 390 29.36 3.76 24.62
N VAL A 391 29.39 3.10 25.80
CA VAL A 391 29.91 3.67 27.06
C VAL A 391 31.47 3.58 27.16
N ARG A 392 32.10 2.93 26.17
CA ARG A 392 33.57 2.71 26.14
C ARG A 392 34.09 1.94 27.35
N VAL A 393 33.33 0.93 27.80
CA VAL A 393 33.83 -0.01 28.79
C VAL A 393 35.06 -0.72 28.21
N PRO A 394 36.18 -0.84 28.95
CA PRO A 394 37.37 -1.51 28.43
C PRO A 394 37.04 -2.93 27.96
N ALA A 395 37.38 -3.24 26.72
CA ALA A 395 37.24 -4.59 26.19
C ALA A 395 38.20 -5.53 26.95
N ARG A 396 37.68 -6.71 27.30
CA ARG A 396 38.46 -7.78 27.97
C ARG A 396 38.73 -8.92 26.97
N GLU A 397 39.27 -8.55 25.79
CA GLU A 397 39.52 -9.48 24.68
C GLU A 397 40.50 -10.63 25.04
N ASP A 398 41.39 -10.39 26.00
CA ASP A 398 42.36 -11.38 26.46
C ASP A 398 41.80 -12.36 27.51
N TRP A 399 40.51 -12.24 27.88
CA TRP A 399 39.89 -13.12 28.86
C TRP A 399 39.34 -14.37 28.18
N LEU A 400 39.58 -15.54 28.86
CA LEU A 400 39.13 -16.83 28.36
C LEU A 400 37.81 -17.26 29.04
N LEU A 401 36.78 -17.54 28.28
CA LEU A 401 35.56 -18.19 28.79
C LEU A 401 35.86 -19.63 29.17
N VAL A 402 35.71 -19.98 30.44
CA VAL A 402 36.08 -21.30 31.02
C VAL A 402 34.85 -22.18 31.16
N HIS A 403 33.71 -21.62 31.59
CA HIS A 403 32.48 -22.38 31.82
C HIS A 403 31.24 -21.49 31.69
N THR A 404 30.14 -22.09 31.25
CA THR A 404 28.83 -21.43 31.15
C THR A 404 27.77 -22.26 31.89
N ASN A 405 27.05 -21.65 32.83
CA ASN A 405 25.88 -22.19 33.44
C ASN A 405 24.64 -21.59 32.72
N GLY A 406 23.92 -22.39 31.96
CA GLY A 406 22.70 -21.98 31.24
C GLY A 406 21.49 -21.77 32.13
N LEU A 407 20.41 -21.27 31.55
CA LEU A 407 19.12 -21.12 32.21
C LEU A 407 18.57 -22.49 32.68
N GLN A 408 18.09 -22.54 33.92
CA GLN A 408 17.42 -23.72 34.49
C GLN A 408 15.96 -23.38 34.81
N PRO A 409 15.03 -24.35 34.72
CA PRO A 409 13.63 -24.10 35.00
C PRO A 409 13.32 -23.56 36.39
N ASP A 410 14.09 -23.92 37.37
CA ASP A 410 13.98 -23.53 38.79
C ASP A 410 14.78 -22.28 39.15
N LEU A 411 15.65 -21.82 38.24
CA LEU A 411 16.44 -20.61 38.41
C LEU A 411 16.63 -19.86 37.08
N LEU A 412 15.86 -18.80 36.90
CA LEU A 412 15.87 -17.97 35.69
C LEU A 412 17.06 -17.01 35.66
N ALA A 413 18.28 -17.59 35.80
CA ALA A 413 19.56 -16.89 35.72
C ALA A 413 20.57 -17.71 34.94
N MET A 414 21.48 -17.04 34.27
CA MET A 414 22.65 -17.66 33.63
C MET A 414 23.92 -17.00 34.11
N SER A 415 25.06 -17.72 34.07
CA SER A 415 26.35 -17.17 34.46
C SER A 415 27.47 -17.74 33.61
N ASN A 416 28.45 -16.89 33.31
CA ASN A 416 29.68 -17.22 32.62
C ASN A 416 30.90 -17.04 33.52
N VAL A 417 31.81 -18.01 33.50
CA VAL A 417 33.05 -18.03 34.28
C VAL A 417 34.21 -17.65 33.38
N TRP A 418 34.88 -16.56 33.69
CA TRP A 418 35.95 -16.00 32.90
C TRP A 418 37.29 -16.09 33.65
N ARG A 419 38.35 -16.47 32.91
CA ARG A 419 39.73 -16.42 33.40
C ARG A 419 40.36 -15.12 32.88
N PRO A 420 40.81 -14.22 33.79
CA PRO A 420 41.58 -13.04 33.41
C PRO A 420 42.91 -13.40 32.73
N ALA A 421 43.45 -12.46 31.93
CA ALA A 421 44.72 -12.65 31.22
C ALA A 421 45.92 -12.80 32.19
N ASN A 422 45.86 -12.18 33.37
CA ASN A 422 46.94 -12.19 34.35
C ASN A 422 46.91 -13.47 35.20
N ALA A 423 48.01 -14.22 35.19
CA ALA A 423 48.11 -15.41 36.01
C ALA A 423 48.09 -15.04 37.50
N GLY A 424 47.19 -15.66 38.28
CA GLY A 424 47.06 -15.45 39.74
C GLY A 424 45.88 -14.59 40.16
N GLU A 425 45.16 -13.96 39.23
CA GLU A 425 43.86 -13.32 39.51
C GLU A 425 42.77 -14.39 39.71
N PRO A 426 41.77 -14.17 40.62
CA PRO A 426 40.63 -15.06 40.76
C PRO A 426 39.78 -15.04 39.48
N LEU A 427 39.12 -16.16 39.19
CA LEU A 427 38.16 -16.24 38.10
C LEU A 427 36.96 -15.35 38.42
N LEU A 428 36.49 -14.60 37.41
CA LEU A 428 35.28 -13.80 37.52
C LEU A 428 34.08 -14.60 37.02
N VAL A 429 33.05 -14.66 37.83
CA VAL A 429 31.74 -15.18 37.42
C VAL A 429 30.79 -14.01 37.24
N ALA A 430 30.30 -13.79 36.01
CA ALA A 430 29.30 -12.78 35.72
C ALA A 430 27.95 -13.48 35.52
N ALA A 431 26.91 -12.98 36.19
CA ALA A 431 25.57 -13.55 36.15
C ALA A 431 24.54 -12.49 35.73
N LYS A 432 23.56 -12.90 34.95
CA LYS A 432 22.37 -12.12 34.64
C LYS A 432 21.11 -12.98 34.68
N GLY A 433 19.96 -12.38 34.94
CA GLY A 433 18.69 -13.13 35.00
C GLY A 433 17.52 -12.31 35.51
N ALA A 434 16.45 -13.00 35.80
CA ALA A 434 15.27 -12.37 36.41
C ALA A 434 15.70 -11.74 37.76
N PRO A 435 15.21 -10.54 38.08
CA PRO A 435 15.63 -9.83 39.31
C PRO A 435 15.46 -10.67 40.57
N GLU A 436 14.39 -11.45 40.67
CA GLU A 436 14.13 -12.38 41.79
C GLU A 436 15.11 -13.53 41.83
N ALA A 437 15.55 -14.05 40.69
CA ALA A 437 16.57 -15.11 40.65
C ALA A 437 17.93 -14.57 41.06
N ILE A 438 18.31 -13.37 40.58
CA ILE A 438 19.55 -12.70 41.00
C ILE A 438 19.51 -12.32 42.47
N ALA A 439 18.38 -11.85 43.00
CA ALA A 439 18.20 -11.59 44.43
C ALA A 439 18.43 -12.86 45.28
N ARG A 440 17.97 -14.02 44.80
CA ARG A 440 18.19 -15.34 45.43
C ARG A 440 19.68 -15.72 45.40
N LEU A 441 20.35 -15.57 44.25
CA LEU A 441 21.77 -15.86 44.10
C LEU A 441 22.64 -14.97 45.01
N CYS A 442 22.33 -13.69 45.14
CA CYS A 442 23.01 -12.75 45.99
C CYS A 442 22.62 -12.85 47.47
N ARG A 443 21.66 -13.70 47.84
CA ARG A 443 21.17 -13.88 49.22
C ARG A 443 20.83 -12.55 49.90
N LEU A 444 20.12 -11.67 49.17
CA LEU A 444 19.80 -10.32 49.66
C LEU A 444 18.95 -10.38 50.93
N ASP A 445 19.23 -9.45 51.86
CA ASP A 445 18.39 -9.24 53.03
C ASP A 445 17.07 -8.58 52.63
N GLU A 446 16.08 -8.53 53.55
CA GLU A 446 14.73 -8.02 53.33
C GLU A 446 14.72 -6.56 52.85
N GLY A 447 15.65 -5.71 53.37
CA GLY A 447 15.75 -4.31 53.01
C GLY A 447 16.26 -4.10 51.59
N ALA A 448 17.32 -4.79 51.20
CA ALA A 448 17.88 -4.76 49.85
C ALA A 448 16.90 -5.36 48.83
N ARG A 449 16.22 -6.45 49.20
CA ARG A 449 15.19 -7.06 48.36
C ARG A 449 14.03 -6.12 48.07
N SER A 450 13.49 -5.45 49.12
CA SER A 450 12.41 -4.47 48.95
C SER A 450 12.84 -3.26 48.12
N ALA A 451 14.11 -2.83 48.19
CA ALA A 451 14.65 -1.76 47.34
C ALA A 451 14.72 -2.20 45.89
N LEU A 452 15.24 -3.41 45.64
CA LEU A 452 15.28 -4.01 44.30
C LEU A 452 13.88 -4.12 43.68
N GLU A 453 12.90 -4.66 44.40
CA GLU A 453 11.52 -4.85 43.96
C GLU A 453 10.88 -3.51 43.58
N ARG A 454 11.07 -2.45 44.39
CA ARG A 454 10.59 -1.09 44.04
C ARG A 454 11.22 -0.56 42.75
N ALA A 455 12.55 -0.73 42.59
CA ALA A 455 13.22 -0.31 41.37
C ALA A 455 12.69 -1.08 40.13
N VAL A 456 12.51 -2.40 40.24
CA VAL A 456 11.90 -3.22 39.19
C VAL A 456 10.52 -2.72 38.84
N GLN A 457 9.67 -2.42 39.82
CA GLN A 457 8.31 -1.90 39.56
C GLN A 457 8.32 -0.57 38.82
N VAL A 458 9.21 0.36 39.19
CA VAL A 458 9.34 1.67 38.53
C VAL A 458 9.79 1.51 37.08
N MET A 459 10.80 0.68 36.81
CA MET A 459 11.28 0.42 35.46
C MET A 459 10.24 -0.32 34.60
N ALA A 460 9.60 -1.36 35.19
CA ALA A 460 8.54 -2.12 34.51
C ALA A 460 7.31 -1.25 34.17
N ALA A 461 6.94 -0.30 35.05
CA ALA A 461 5.86 0.65 34.79
C ALA A 461 6.12 1.59 33.60
N ARG A 462 7.41 1.77 33.22
CA ARG A 462 7.85 2.47 32.01
C ARG A 462 7.89 1.59 30.78
N GLY A 463 7.47 0.31 30.89
CA GLY A 463 7.44 -0.64 29.79
C GLY A 463 8.77 -1.35 29.50
N MET A 464 9.72 -1.28 30.43
CA MET A 464 11.03 -1.93 30.25
C MET A 464 11.00 -3.39 30.70
N ARG A 465 11.79 -4.21 30.03
CA ARG A 465 12.17 -5.55 30.52
C ARG A 465 13.37 -5.39 31.45
N VAL A 466 13.21 -5.78 32.70
CA VAL A 466 14.24 -5.58 33.73
C VAL A 466 14.97 -6.88 33.98
N LEU A 467 16.32 -6.80 33.95
CA LEU A 467 17.22 -7.89 34.33
C LEU A 467 18.11 -7.46 35.47
N GLY A 468 18.36 -8.39 36.40
CA GLY A 468 19.38 -8.24 37.44
C GLY A 468 20.72 -8.71 36.92
N VAL A 469 21.77 -8.08 37.42
CA VAL A 469 23.18 -8.43 37.13
C VAL A 469 23.95 -8.56 38.43
N ALA A 470 24.75 -9.62 38.50
CA ALA A 470 25.61 -9.90 39.67
C ALA A 470 26.97 -10.44 39.25
N SER A 471 27.97 -10.36 40.14
CA SER A 471 29.27 -10.96 39.92
C SER A 471 29.76 -11.67 41.17
N ALA A 472 30.67 -12.64 40.98
CA ALA A 472 31.37 -13.34 42.05
C ALA A 472 32.80 -13.62 41.62
N ASN A 473 33.72 -13.71 42.59
CA ASN A 473 35.08 -14.16 42.36
C ASN A 473 35.26 -15.57 42.94
N ILE A 474 35.78 -16.48 42.14
CA ILE A 474 35.99 -17.88 42.56
C ILE A 474 37.41 -18.37 42.34
N ALA A 475 37.84 -19.41 43.10
CA ALA A 475 39.08 -20.11 42.87
C ALA A 475 38.91 -21.22 41.81
N GLU A 476 39.98 -21.56 41.06
CA GLU A 476 39.95 -22.56 39.98
C GLU A 476 39.33 -23.92 40.33
N PRO A 477 39.51 -24.52 41.51
CA PRO A 477 38.93 -25.82 41.81
C PRO A 477 37.39 -25.82 41.87
N ASN A 478 36.77 -24.65 41.88
CA ASN A 478 35.31 -24.48 41.94
C ASN A 478 34.65 -24.27 40.59
N VAL A 479 35.38 -24.39 39.47
CA VAL A 479 34.81 -24.34 38.12
C VAL A 479 33.93 -25.58 37.88
N GLY A 480 32.74 -25.37 37.38
CA GLY A 480 31.77 -26.46 37.11
C GLY A 480 30.85 -26.81 38.29
N ILE A 481 31.00 -26.16 39.45
CA ILE A 481 29.99 -26.20 40.51
C ILE A 481 28.86 -25.26 40.12
N GLY A 482 27.60 -25.69 40.26
CA GLY A 482 26.42 -24.90 39.92
C GLY A 482 26.47 -23.50 40.54
N HIS A 483 25.96 -22.50 39.80
CA HIS A 483 26.10 -21.09 40.17
C HIS A 483 25.46 -20.70 41.51
N GLU A 484 24.53 -21.50 42.07
CA GLU A 484 23.99 -21.27 43.42
C GLU A 484 25.02 -21.45 44.57
N ALA A 485 26.12 -22.15 44.30
CA ALA A 485 27.20 -22.37 45.31
C ALA A 485 28.13 -21.14 45.47
N HIS A 486 28.08 -20.18 44.55
CA HIS A 486 28.97 -19.02 44.59
C HIS A 486 28.39 -17.86 45.39
N ALA A 487 29.26 -17.04 46.00
CA ALA A 487 28.83 -15.85 46.74
C ALA A 487 28.74 -14.64 45.78
N PHE A 488 27.58 -14.46 45.19
CA PHE A 488 27.33 -13.35 44.28
C PHE A 488 27.07 -12.02 45.02
N SER A 489 27.57 -10.95 44.44
CA SER A 489 27.28 -9.56 44.84
C SER A 489 26.41 -8.92 43.79
N LEU A 490 25.30 -8.30 44.18
CA LEU A 490 24.42 -7.55 43.28
C LEU A 490 25.15 -6.32 42.75
N LEU A 491 25.28 -6.20 41.43
CA LEU A 491 25.79 -5.01 40.76
C LEU A 491 24.69 -4.01 40.45
N GLY A 492 23.50 -4.47 40.07
CA GLY A 492 22.35 -3.61 39.77
C GLY A 492 21.30 -4.23 38.89
N LEU A 493 20.48 -3.36 38.37
CA LEU A 493 19.42 -3.67 37.37
C LEU A 493 19.72 -2.99 36.04
N ILE A 494 19.34 -3.67 34.95
CA ILE A 494 19.38 -3.13 33.60
C ILE A 494 17.99 -3.20 33.04
N GLY A 495 17.45 -2.03 32.64
CA GLY A 495 16.19 -1.91 31.92
C GLY A 495 16.42 -1.89 30.41
N LEU A 496 15.78 -2.81 29.72
CA LEU A 496 15.81 -2.96 28.28
C LEU A 496 14.48 -2.51 27.70
N SER A 497 14.51 -1.74 26.63
CA SER A 497 13.31 -1.38 25.87
C SER A 497 13.55 -1.54 24.38
N ASP A 498 12.46 -1.72 23.65
CA ASP A 498 12.45 -1.63 22.20
C ASP A 498 12.02 -0.19 21.84
N PRO A 499 12.95 0.67 21.39
CA PRO A 499 12.68 2.08 21.21
C PRO A 499 11.65 2.33 20.10
N LEU A 500 10.86 3.38 20.26
CA LEU A 500 9.95 3.86 19.23
C LEU A 500 10.71 4.29 17.99
N ARG A 501 10.12 4.09 16.83
CA ARG A 501 10.62 4.69 15.59
C ARG A 501 10.45 6.20 15.61
N ALA A 502 11.44 6.91 15.10
CA ALA A 502 11.36 8.36 14.92
C ALA A 502 10.13 8.71 14.03
N GLY A 503 9.37 9.71 14.42
CA GLY A 503 8.20 10.16 13.67
C GLY A 503 6.87 9.48 14.00
N VAL A 504 6.84 8.36 14.75
CA VAL A 504 5.58 7.68 15.13
C VAL A 504 4.64 8.58 15.92
N PRO A 505 5.07 9.30 16.97
CA PRO A 505 4.17 10.19 17.70
C PRO A 505 3.56 11.29 16.83
N GLU A 506 4.35 11.84 15.89
CA GLU A 506 3.86 12.84 14.95
C GLU A 506 2.85 12.24 13.96
N ALA A 507 3.12 11.05 13.43
CA ALA A 507 2.21 10.36 12.54
C ALA A 507 0.88 10.01 13.22
N VAL A 508 0.90 9.55 14.47
CA VAL A 508 -0.30 9.30 15.28
C VAL A 508 -1.10 10.58 15.50
N ALA A 509 -0.43 11.70 15.81
CA ALA A 509 -1.08 13.00 15.97
C ALA A 509 -1.73 13.49 14.66
N GLN A 510 -1.08 13.27 13.50
CA GLN A 510 -1.65 13.58 12.19
C GLN A 510 -2.85 12.69 11.86
N CYS A 511 -2.81 11.37 12.17
CA CYS A 511 -3.97 10.49 12.04
C CYS A 511 -5.16 11.01 12.84
N ARG A 512 -4.95 11.35 14.11
CA ARG A 512 -6.00 11.92 15.00
C ARG A 512 -6.57 13.21 14.44
N THR A 513 -5.73 14.12 13.95
CA THR A 513 -6.16 15.38 13.32
C THR A 513 -7.01 15.13 12.07
N ALA A 514 -6.69 14.06 11.36
CA ALA A 514 -7.42 13.60 10.17
C ALA A 514 -8.70 12.81 10.49
N GLY A 515 -9.05 12.67 11.79
CA GLY A 515 -10.21 11.90 12.25
C GLY A 515 -10.04 10.40 12.16
N ILE A 516 -8.81 9.91 12.13
CA ILE A 516 -8.49 8.47 12.06
C ILE A 516 -8.09 8.01 13.47
N ARG A 517 -8.79 7.01 13.97
CA ARG A 517 -8.49 6.40 15.26
C ARG A 517 -7.36 5.38 15.10
N VAL A 518 -6.31 5.53 15.90
CA VAL A 518 -5.21 4.56 15.94
C VAL A 518 -5.46 3.58 17.08
N VAL A 519 -5.42 2.28 16.79
CA VAL A 519 -5.66 1.16 17.72
C VAL A 519 -4.43 0.28 17.73
N MET A 520 -3.85 0.05 18.90
CA MET A 520 -2.73 -0.88 19.07
C MET A 520 -3.23 -2.30 19.32
N ILE A 521 -2.67 -3.27 18.60
CA ILE A 521 -2.97 -4.70 18.79
C ILE A 521 -1.64 -5.43 18.98
N THR A 522 -1.37 -5.98 20.17
CA THR A 522 -0.06 -6.56 20.51
C THR A 522 -0.18 -7.84 21.35
N GLY A 523 0.82 -8.73 21.22
CA GLY A 523 1.00 -9.88 22.11
C GLY A 523 1.55 -9.51 23.49
N ASP A 524 2.01 -8.28 23.70
CA ASP A 524 2.62 -7.81 24.94
C ASP A 524 1.66 -7.74 26.13
N TYR A 525 2.24 -7.66 27.33
CA TYR A 525 1.48 -7.42 28.55
C TYR A 525 0.79 -6.05 28.55
N PRO A 526 -0.38 -5.94 29.22
CA PRO A 526 -1.17 -4.71 29.29
C PRO A 526 -0.37 -3.48 29.73
N ALA A 527 0.48 -3.62 30.75
CA ALA A 527 1.27 -2.51 31.28
C ALA A 527 2.27 -1.98 30.23
N THR A 528 2.97 -2.88 29.52
CA THR A 528 3.89 -2.50 28.43
C THR A 528 3.16 -1.82 27.28
N ALA A 529 2.01 -2.38 26.87
CA ALA A 529 1.18 -1.81 25.82
C ALA A 529 0.67 -0.39 26.18
N GLN A 530 0.26 -0.17 27.43
CA GLN A 530 -0.15 1.14 27.91
C GLN A 530 1.00 2.14 27.90
N ALA A 531 2.19 1.76 28.36
CA ALA A 531 3.36 2.63 28.37
C ALA A 531 3.72 3.10 26.94
N ILE A 532 3.72 2.21 25.98
CA ILE A 532 3.98 2.52 24.56
C ILE A 532 2.86 3.38 23.97
N ALA A 533 1.58 3.10 24.29
CA ALA A 533 0.46 3.89 23.82
C ALA A 533 0.53 5.35 24.32
N LEU A 534 0.95 5.55 25.56
CA LEU A 534 1.18 6.91 26.11
C LEU A 534 2.31 7.64 25.38
N GLN A 535 3.44 6.96 25.12
CA GLN A 535 4.58 7.55 24.41
C GLN A 535 4.26 7.89 22.96
N THR A 536 3.44 7.07 22.28
CA THR A 536 3.02 7.30 20.90
C THR A 536 1.88 8.31 20.76
N GLY A 537 1.21 8.67 21.85
CA GLY A 537 0.03 9.52 21.81
C GLY A 537 -1.23 8.80 21.33
N ILE A 538 -1.25 7.48 21.29
CA ILE A 538 -2.46 6.68 21.11
C ILE A 538 -3.36 6.95 22.33
N GLY A 539 -4.59 7.44 22.09
CA GLY A 539 -5.45 7.98 23.14
C GLY A 539 -5.73 7.02 24.29
N ALA A 540 -6.14 7.57 25.43
CA ALA A 540 -6.52 6.85 26.67
C ALA A 540 -7.88 6.13 26.52
N GLY A 541 -8.08 5.33 25.44
CA GLY A 541 -9.26 4.47 25.31
C GLY A 541 -9.19 3.25 26.22
N ALA A 542 -10.24 2.46 26.25
CA ALA A 542 -10.27 1.22 27.01
C ALA A 542 -9.18 0.26 26.53
N LEU A 543 -8.62 -0.50 27.48
CA LEU A 543 -7.74 -1.62 27.21
C LEU A 543 -8.57 -2.93 27.31
N MET A 544 -8.35 -3.83 26.37
CA MET A 544 -8.94 -5.16 26.33
C MET A 544 -7.85 -6.21 26.16
N THR A 545 -7.95 -7.34 26.86
CA THR A 545 -7.00 -8.44 26.70
C THR A 545 -7.48 -9.48 25.69
N GLY A 546 -6.54 -10.28 25.14
CA GLY A 546 -6.91 -11.42 24.31
C GLY A 546 -7.86 -12.41 25.02
N GLY A 547 -7.73 -12.57 26.35
CA GLY A 547 -8.68 -13.36 27.14
C GLY A 547 -10.10 -12.77 27.12
N ASP A 548 -10.24 -11.45 27.24
CA ASP A 548 -11.54 -10.78 27.13
C ASP A 548 -12.14 -10.95 25.74
N VAL A 549 -11.32 -10.82 24.69
CA VAL A 549 -11.76 -11.05 23.29
C VAL A 549 -12.23 -12.49 23.08
N ALA A 550 -11.54 -13.47 23.66
CA ALA A 550 -11.92 -14.87 23.55
C ALA A 550 -13.24 -15.19 24.28
N ALA A 551 -13.50 -14.53 25.40
CA ALA A 551 -14.68 -14.74 26.23
C ALA A 551 -15.97 -14.11 25.66
N MET A 552 -15.85 -13.12 24.76
CA MET A 552 -16.99 -12.40 24.19
C MET A 552 -17.53 -13.09 22.93
N SER A 553 -18.83 -12.99 22.72
CA SER A 553 -19.46 -13.27 21.44
C SER A 553 -19.09 -12.20 20.40
N ASP A 554 -19.23 -12.50 19.11
CA ASP A 554 -18.91 -11.54 18.03
C ASP A 554 -19.81 -10.29 18.09
N ALA A 555 -21.06 -10.42 18.52
CA ALA A 555 -21.97 -9.29 18.70
C ALA A 555 -21.55 -8.36 19.85
N GLU A 556 -21.12 -8.94 20.97
CA GLU A 556 -20.60 -8.16 22.12
C GLU A 556 -19.27 -7.49 21.77
N LEU A 557 -18.37 -8.18 21.07
CA LEU A 557 -17.12 -7.63 20.60
C LEU A 557 -17.37 -6.46 19.64
N CYS A 558 -18.29 -6.61 18.68
CA CYS A 558 -18.67 -5.55 17.74
C CYS A 558 -19.19 -4.29 18.44
N ALA A 559 -19.96 -4.45 19.52
CA ALA A 559 -20.49 -3.32 20.29
C ALA A 559 -19.38 -2.55 21.04
N ARG A 560 -18.40 -3.29 21.60
CA ARG A 560 -17.36 -2.72 22.49
C ARG A 560 -16.11 -2.22 21.75
N VAL A 561 -15.78 -2.81 20.58
CA VAL A 561 -14.55 -2.54 19.85
C VAL A 561 -14.33 -1.06 19.47
N LYS A 562 -15.42 -0.28 19.43
CA LYS A 562 -15.36 1.16 19.10
C LYS A 562 -14.67 2.00 20.17
N ASP A 563 -14.72 1.59 21.42
CA ASP A 563 -14.20 2.35 22.56
C ASP A 563 -12.79 1.87 22.98
N VAL A 564 -12.30 0.78 22.40
CA VAL A 564 -11.02 0.19 22.75
C VAL A 564 -9.89 0.80 21.91
N ALA A 565 -8.84 1.26 22.58
CA ALA A 565 -7.63 1.79 21.94
C ALA A 565 -6.46 0.81 21.97
N ILE A 566 -6.46 -0.17 22.90
CA ILE A 566 -5.35 -1.10 23.11
C ILE A 566 -5.91 -2.51 23.29
N PHE A 567 -5.45 -3.42 22.44
CA PHE A 567 -5.62 -4.86 22.61
C PHE A 567 -4.28 -5.48 22.98
N ALA A 568 -4.18 -6.07 24.19
CA ALA A 568 -2.97 -6.64 24.75
C ALA A 568 -3.07 -8.16 24.89
N ARG A 569 -1.93 -8.90 24.84
CA ARG A 569 -1.88 -10.37 24.89
C ARG A 569 -2.79 -11.03 23.86
N THR A 570 -2.77 -10.50 22.64
CA THR A 570 -3.60 -11.05 21.55
C THR A 570 -2.87 -12.14 20.80
N MET A 571 -3.58 -13.20 20.48
CA MET A 571 -3.14 -14.27 19.57
C MET A 571 -3.52 -13.95 18.11
N PRO A 572 -2.91 -14.61 17.11
CA PRO A 572 -3.17 -14.35 15.69
C PRO A 572 -4.66 -14.43 15.30
N GLU A 573 -5.37 -15.45 15.80
CA GLU A 573 -6.81 -15.64 15.55
C GLU A 573 -7.66 -14.49 16.11
N GLN A 574 -7.24 -13.95 17.26
CA GLN A 574 -7.92 -12.83 17.90
C GLN A 574 -7.68 -11.53 17.13
N LYS A 575 -6.50 -11.34 16.51
CA LYS A 575 -6.24 -10.21 15.62
C LYS A 575 -7.25 -10.19 14.46
N LEU A 576 -7.49 -11.35 13.84
CA LEU A 576 -8.48 -11.49 12.78
C LEU A 576 -9.91 -11.16 13.28
N ARG A 577 -10.30 -11.66 14.47
CA ARG A 577 -11.61 -11.37 15.06
C ARG A 577 -11.80 -9.88 15.35
N ILE A 578 -10.79 -9.20 15.89
CA ILE A 578 -10.82 -7.74 16.16
C ILE A 578 -11.02 -6.96 14.86
N VAL A 579 -10.26 -7.27 13.81
CA VAL A 579 -10.40 -6.62 12.50
C VAL A 579 -11.80 -6.85 11.93
N SER A 580 -12.31 -8.08 12.00
CA SER A 580 -13.66 -8.42 11.52
C SER A 580 -14.76 -7.71 12.31
N ALA A 581 -14.61 -7.60 13.63
CA ALA A 581 -15.54 -6.86 14.49
C ALA A 581 -15.56 -5.36 14.18
N LEU A 582 -14.40 -4.74 13.94
CA LEU A 582 -14.31 -3.34 13.51
C LEU A 582 -15.00 -3.11 12.17
N LYS A 583 -14.79 -4.01 11.19
CA LYS A 583 -15.48 -3.96 9.89
C LYS A 583 -17.00 -4.06 10.07
N SER A 584 -17.47 -5.03 10.87
CA SER A 584 -18.90 -5.22 11.16
C SER A 584 -19.51 -4.02 11.90
N ALA A 585 -18.70 -3.28 12.66
CA ALA A 585 -19.08 -2.03 13.31
C ALA A 585 -19.18 -0.83 12.35
N GLY A 586 -18.92 -1.02 11.04
CA GLY A 586 -18.99 0.01 10.00
C GLY A 586 -17.70 0.83 9.82
N GLU A 587 -16.58 0.38 10.40
CA GLU A 587 -15.29 1.07 10.27
C GLU A 587 -14.55 0.65 8.99
N VAL A 588 -13.87 1.59 8.35
CA VAL A 588 -12.90 1.29 7.29
C VAL A 588 -11.54 1.04 7.93
N VAL A 589 -11.16 -0.24 8.02
CA VAL A 589 -10.01 -0.70 8.78
C VAL A 589 -8.76 -0.79 7.91
N ALA A 590 -7.72 -0.06 8.28
CA ALA A 590 -6.35 -0.30 7.87
C ALA A 590 -5.65 -1.12 8.97
N MET A 591 -4.89 -2.16 8.59
CA MET A 591 -4.15 -3.02 9.52
C MET A 591 -2.70 -3.10 9.09
N THR A 592 -1.77 -2.82 10.02
CA THR A 592 -0.33 -3.02 9.80
C THR A 592 0.14 -4.31 10.45
N GLY A 593 1.11 -4.96 9.84
CA GLY A 593 1.77 -6.14 10.40
C GLY A 593 3.02 -6.51 9.61
N ASP A 594 3.88 -7.34 10.18
CA ASP A 594 5.14 -7.78 9.57
C ASP A 594 5.26 -9.31 9.51
N GLY A 595 4.51 -10.04 10.35
CA GLY A 595 4.61 -11.47 10.51
C GLY A 595 3.57 -12.29 9.73
N VAL A 596 3.81 -13.61 9.65
CA VAL A 596 2.82 -14.57 9.12
C VAL A 596 1.56 -14.57 9.98
N ASN A 597 1.72 -14.36 11.29
CA ASN A 597 0.62 -14.30 12.25
C ASN A 597 -0.36 -13.14 11.97
N ASP A 598 0.10 -12.10 11.30
CA ASP A 598 -0.73 -10.96 10.90
C ASP A 598 -1.42 -11.15 9.56
N ALA A 599 -0.94 -12.08 8.73
CA ALA A 599 -1.40 -12.25 7.35
C ALA A 599 -2.92 -12.47 7.23
N PRO A 600 -3.60 -13.26 8.07
CA PRO A 600 -5.06 -13.37 8.04
C PRO A 600 -5.76 -12.04 8.34
N ALA A 601 -5.28 -11.29 9.33
CA ALA A 601 -5.83 -9.98 9.70
C ALA A 601 -5.55 -8.93 8.62
N LEU A 602 -4.34 -8.93 8.01
CA LEU A 602 -3.97 -8.07 6.88
C LEU A 602 -4.86 -8.32 5.66
N LYS A 603 -5.15 -9.59 5.37
CA LYS A 603 -6.03 -9.98 4.26
C LYS A 603 -7.48 -9.59 4.50
N ALA A 604 -7.98 -9.76 5.72
CA ALA A 604 -9.35 -9.47 6.12
C ALA A 604 -9.63 -7.96 6.23
N ALA A 605 -8.62 -7.14 6.54
CA ALA A 605 -8.75 -5.69 6.59
C ALA A 605 -9.11 -5.10 5.22
N HIS A 606 -9.75 -3.92 5.20
CA HIS A 606 -9.95 -3.18 3.95
C HIS A 606 -8.62 -2.81 3.32
N ILE A 607 -7.62 -2.48 4.16
CA ILE A 607 -6.27 -2.13 3.74
C ILE A 607 -5.27 -2.87 4.63
N GLY A 608 -4.73 -3.98 4.16
CA GLY A 608 -3.56 -4.60 4.79
C GLY A 608 -2.29 -3.84 4.39
N ILE A 609 -1.44 -3.51 5.35
CA ILE A 609 -0.19 -2.77 5.18
C ILE A 609 0.94 -3.62 5.77
N ALA A 610 1.85 -4.10 4.93
CA ALA A 610 2.99 -4.90 5.38
C ALA A 610 4.28 -4.07 5.42
N MET A 611 5.20 -4.43 6.32
CA MET A 611 6.56 -3.91 6.32
C MET A 611 7.34 -4.47 5.12
N GLY A 612 8.23 -3.70 4.54
CA GLY A 612 8.96 -4.06 3.32
C GLY A 612 10.27 -4.77 3.61
N LYS A 613 11.12 -4.17 4.46
CA LYS A 613 12.43 -4.72 4.83
C LYS A 613 12.32 -5.90 5.78
N ARG A 614 11.46 -5.79 6.78
CA ARG A 614 11.28 -6.80 7.85
C ARG A 614 10.08 -7.70 7.62
N GLY A 615 9.09 -7.23 6.86
CA GLY A 615 7.88 -7.98 6.59
C GLY A 615 8.18 -9.29 5.88
N THR A 616 7.46 -10.32 6.26
CA THR A 616 7.52 -11.63 5.65
C THR A 616 6.94 -11.60 4.24
N ASP A 617 7.32 -12.54 3.38
CA ASP A 617 6.71 -12.67 2.06
C ASP A 617 5.21 -12.92 2.16
N VAL A 618 4.79 -13.70 3.17
CA VAL A 618 3.35 -13.98 3.42
C VAL A 618 2.62 -12.70 3.84
N ALA A 619 3.18 -11.90 4.75
CA ALA A 619 2.58 -10.63 5.14
C ALA A 619 2.51 -9.68 3.95
N ARG A 620 3.62 -9.57 3.15
CA ARG A 620 3.63 -8.76 1.93
C ARG A 620 2.64 -9.26 0.88
N GLU A 621 2.45 -10.58 0.74
CA GLU A 621 1.48 -11.15 -0.19
C GLU A 621 0.03 -10.94 0.26
N ALA A 622 -0.25 -11.08 1.53
CA ALA A 622 -1.57 -10.83 2.11
C ALA A 622 -1.96 -9.34 2.04
N ALA A 623 -0.97 -8.46 2.17
CA ALA A 623 -1.19 -7.03 2.24
C ALA A 623 -1.54 -6.42 0.86
N ALA A 624 -2.33 -5.36 0.90
CA ALA A 624 -2.64 -4.55 -0.27
C ALA A 624 -1.56 -3.47 -0.52
N ILE A 625 -0.80 -3.12 0.52
CA ILE A 625 0.23 -2.08 0.53
C ILE A 625 1.47 -2.58 1.24
N VAL A 626 2.67 -2.21 0.75
CA VAL A 626 3.97 -2.53 1.36
C VAL A 626 4.78 -1.25 1.58
N LEU A 627 5.27 -1.06 2.81
CA LEU A 627 6.13 0.07 3.19
C LEU A 627 7.60 -0.29 2.93
N VAL A 628 8.19 0.22 1.86
CA VAL A 628 9.54 -0.17 1.41
C VAL A 628 10.61 0.03 2.48
N GLU A 629 10.53 1.15 3.22
CA GLU A 629 11.51 1.55 4.21
C GLU A 629 11.05 1.28 5.67
N ASP A 630 9.94 0.57 5.86
CA ASP A 630 9.29 0.35 7.16
C ASP A 630 8.96 1.66 7.91
N ASP A 631 8.75 2.76 7.17
CA ASP A 631 8.41 4.06 7.76
C ASP A 631 6.91 4.18 8.02
N PHE A 632 6.53 4.24 9.29
CA PHE A 632 5.14 4.44 9.72
C PHE A 632 4.57 5.79 9.24
N GLY A 633 5.41 6.83 9.13
CA GLY A 633 4.99 8.15 8.62
C GLY A 633 4.52 8.09 7.17
N ALA A 634 5.06 7.18 6.36
CA ALA A 634 4.66 6.98 4.98
C ALA A 634 3.18 6.57 4.85
N ILE A 635 2.58 5.91 5.86
CA ILE A 635 1.15 5.58 5.91
C ILE A 635 0.30 6.87 5.87
N VAL A 636 0.67 7.86 6.65
CA VAL A 636 -0.06 9.15 6.74
C VAL A 636 0.01 9.90 5.41
N VAL A 637 1.19 9.88 4.76
CA VAL A 637 1.38 10.47 3.43
C VAL A 637 0.54 9.74 2.40
N ALA A 638 0.50 8.41 2.45
CA ALA A 638 -0.32 7.60 1.55
C ALA A 638 -1.83 7.85 1.75
N ILE A 639 -2.31 8.01 3.00
CA ILE A 639 -3.70 8.40 3.29
C ILE A 639 -4.01 9.78 2.69
N ARG A 640 -3.12 10.76 2.83
CA ARG A 640 -3.25 12.09 2.22
C ARG A 640 -3.40 12.00 0.71
N LEU A 641 -2.53 11.22 0.06
CA LEU A 641 -2.59 10.98 -1.38
C LEU A 641 -3.87 10.26 -1.79
N GLY A 642 -4.32 9.24 -1.04
CA GLY A 642 -5.59 8.55 -1.27
C GLY A 642 -6.80 9.50 -1.23
N ARG A 643 -6.86 10.41 -0.23
CA ARG A 643 -7.89 11.46 -0.14
C ARG A 643 -7.84 12.41 -1.33
N ARG A 644 -6.64 12.83 -1.77
CA ARG A 644 -6.45 13.68 -2.94
C ARG A 644 -6.95 12.98 -4.21
N ILE A 645 -6.58 11.72 -4.42
CA ILE A 645 -7.00 10.94 -5.59
C ILE A 645 -8.53 10.84 -5.64
N TYR A 646 -9.17 10.50 -4.53
CA TYR A 646 -10.62 10.43 -4.43
C TYR A 646 -11.31 11.78 -4.74
N ASP A 647 -10.81 12.88 -4.18
CA ASP A 647 -11.33 14.22 -4.48
C ASP A 647 -11.20 14.56 -5.96
N ASN A 648 -10.08 14.20 -6.57
CA ASN A 648 -9.84 14.46 -7.99
C ASN A 648 -10.73 13.59 -8.89
N ILE A 649 -10.97 12.32 -8.52
CA ILE A 649 -11.98 11.46 -9.18
C ILE A 649 -13.36 12.14 -9.14
N ARG A 650 -13.79 12.65 -7.98
CA ARG A 650 -15.09 13.36 -7.88
C ARG A 650 -15.15 14.61 -8.75
N LYS A 651 -14.07 15.36 -8.87
CA LYS A 651 -13.99 16.53 -9.77
C LYS A 651 -14.13 16.13 -11.23
N ALA A 652 -13.42 15.07 -11.65
CA ALA A 652 -13.53 14.54 -13.00
C ALA A 652 -14.95 14.05 -13.31
N ILE A 653 -15.56 13.29 -12.40
CA ILE A 653 -16.95 12.84 -12.51
C ILE A 653 -17.92 14.03 -12.64
N GLY A 654 -17.76 15.04 -11.80
CA GLY A 654 -18.56 16.25 -11.87
C GLY A 654 -18.42 16.97 -13.20
N PHE A 655 -17.23 17.02 -13.76
CA PHE A 655 -16.96 17.57 -15.07
C PHE A 655 -17.62 16.74 -16.19
N ILE A 656 -17.50 15.41 -16.14
CA ILE A 656 -18.13 14.51 -17.12
C ILE A 656 -19.65 14.76 -17.18
N PHE A 657 -20.33 14.80 -16.03
CA PHE A 657 -21.76 15.13 -16.03
C PHE A 657 -22.05 16.54 -16.58
N ALA A 658 -21.21 17.50 -16.26
CA ALA A 658 -21.42 18.87 -16.73
C ALA A 658 -21.26 19.01 -18.25
N VAL A 659 -20.32 18.28 -18.85
CA VAL A 659 -20.01 18.39 -20.28
C VAL A 659 -20.99 17.63 -21.17
N HIS A 660 -21.53 16.49 -20.69
CA HIS A 660 -22.50 15.71 -21.48
C HIS A 660 -23.84 16.40 -21.61
N VAL A 661 -24.24 17.30 -20.68
CA VAL A 661 -25.51 18.04 -20.78
C VAL A 661 -25.58 18.92 -22.03
N PRO A 662 -24.61 19.81 -22.34
CA PRO A 662 -24.67 20.61 -23.57
C PRO A 662 -24.50 19.78 -24.85
N ILE A 663 -23.67 18.69 -24.80
CA ILE A 663 -23.49 17.81 -25.98
C ILE A 663 -24.82 17.12 -26.34
N ALA A 664 -25.42 16.43 -25.35
CA ALA A 664 -26.71 15.77 -25.53
C ALA A 664 -27.83 16.76 -25.86
N GLY A 665 -27.84 17.91 -25.20
CA GLY A 665 -28.81 18.97 -25.47
C GLY A 665 -28.75 19.48 -26.91
N LEU A 666 -27.56 19.71 -27.44
CA LEU A 666 -27.34 20.15 -28.83
C LEU A 666 -27.59 19.03 -29.85
N ALA A 667 -27.46 17.76 -29.47
CA ALA A 667 -27.85 16.64 -30.33
C ALA A 667 -29.36 16.49 -30.45
N VAL A 668 -30.12 16.77 -29.39
CA VAL A 668 -31.57 16.56 -29.32
C VAL A 668 -32.38 17.84 -29.65
N SER A 669 -31.92 19.03 -29.22
CA SER A 669 -32.69 20.29 -29.38
C SER A 669 -33.04 20.69 -30.84
N PRO A 670 -32.19 20.43 -31.87
CA PRO A 670 -32.53 20.72 -33.23
C PRO A 670 -33.78 19.98 -33.72
N LEU A 671 -33.98 18.77 -33.22
CA LEU A 671 -35.18 17.99 -33.57
C LEU A 671 -36.46 18.59 -32.97
N LEU A 672 -36.39 19.06 -31.72
CA LEU A 672 -37.54 19.59 -30.99
C LEU A 672 -37.92 21.01 -31.42
N LEU A 673 -36.97 21.81 -31.91
CA LEU A 673 -37.13 23.22 -32.22
C LEU A 673 -37.04 23.52 -33.73
N ASP A 674 -37.04 22.50 -34.56
CA ASP A 674 -36.90 22.58 -36.03
C ASP A 674 -35.65 23.40 -36.46
N LEU A 675 -34.55 23.22 -35.76
CA LEU A 675 -33.28 23.87 -36.06
C LEU A 675 -32.36 22.96 -36.93
N PRO A 676 -31.35 23.52 -37.60
CA PRO A 676 -30.37 22.74 -38.33
C PRO A 676 -29.60 21.78 -37.39
N LEU A 677 -29.32 20.55 -37.86
CA LEU A 677 -28.43 19.62 -37.12
C LEU A 677 -27.01 20.16 -37.02
N VAL A 678 -26.50 20.17 -35.82
CA VAL A 678 -25.18 20.77 -35.52
C VAL A 678 -24.09 19.71 -35.25
N LEU A 679 -24.46 18.64 -34.55
CA LEU A 679 -23.54 17.59 -34.14
C LEU A 679 -23.89 16.28 -34.86
N GLY A 680 -22.97 15.81 -35.67
CA GLY A 680 -22.97 14.47 -36.24
C GLY A 680 -21.99 13.56 -35.51
N PRO A 681 -21.91 12.26 -35.85
CA PRO A 681 -20.99 11.30 -35.21
C PRO A 681 -19.53 11.74 -35.26
N ILE A 682 -19.06 12.37 -36.34
CA ILE A 682 -17.68 12.84 -36.49
C ILE A 682 -17.38 13.96 -35.50
N GLN A 683 -18.28 14.96 -35.37
CA GLN A 683 -18.08 16.08 -34.44
C GLN A 683 -18.11 15.60 -32.99
N ILE A 684 -18.96 14.62 -32.65
CA ILE A 684 -19.00 14.03 -31.29
C ILE A 684 -17.72 13.27 -31.01
N ALA A 685 -17.25 12.41 -31.93
CA ALA A 685 -15.97 11.71 -31.77
C ALA A 685 -14.78 12.67 -31.59
N LEU A 686 -14.78 13.81 -32.30
CA LEU A 686 -13.75 14.84 -32.14
C LEU A 686 -13.84 15.54 -30.77
N LEU A 687 -15.04 15.76 -30.23
CA LEU A 687 -15.25 16.32 -28.90
C LEU A 687 -14.75 15.36 -27.81
N GLU A 688 -15.02 14.06 -27.93
CA GLU A 688 -14.52 13.04 -27.01
C GLU A 688 -13.00 12.97 -26.99
N MET A 689 -12.35 13.07 -28.15
CA MET A 689 -10.88 13.20 -28.23
C MET A 689 -10.33 14.41 -27.46
N ILE A 690 -11.13 15.46 -27.25
CA ILE A 690 -10.76 16.64 -26.45
C ILE A 690 -11.07 16.37 -24.96
N ILE A 691 -12.20 15.72 -24.66
CA ILE A 691 -12.67 15.50 -23.28
C ILE A 691 -11.80 14.49 -22.55
N ASP A 692 -11.41 13.39 -23.18
CA ASP A 692 -10.60 12.32 -22.58
C ASP A 692 -9.28 12.78 -21.98
N PRO A 693 -8.40 13.54 -22.70
CA PRO A 693 -7.17 14.04 -22.09
C PRO A 693 -7.44 15.03 -20.95
N VAL A 694 -8.51 15.80 -21.00
CA VAL A 694 -8.93 16.70 -19.93
C VAL A 694 -9.28 15.90 -18.68
N CYS A 695 -10.13 14.89 -18.81
CA CYS A 695 -10.53 14.02 -17.70
C CYS A 695 -9.33 13.29 -17.12
N ALA A 696 -8.52 12.67 -17.98
CA ALA A 696 -7.44 11.78 -17.57
C ALA A 696 -6.23 12.52 -17.02
N LEU A 697 -5.83 13.65 -17.61
CA LEU A 697 -4.56 14.33 -17.28
C LEU A 697 -4.74 15.58 -16.43
N VAL A 698 -5.78 16.39 -16.68
CA VAL A 698 -5.94 17.67 -15.97
C VAL A 698 -6.41 17.45 -14.56
N PHE A 699 -7.47 16.66 -14.38
CA PHE A 699 -8.02 16.40 -13.03
C PHE A 699 -7.14 15.47 -12.21
N GLU A 700 -6.42 14.53 -12.84
CA GLU A 700 -5.44 13.69 -12.14
C GLU A 700 -4.31 14.54 -11.53
N ALA A 701 -3.79 15.49 -12.31
CA ALA A 701 -2.70 16.37 -11.88
C ALA A 701 -3.13 17.44 -10.86
N GLU A 702 -4.43 17.58 -10.55
CA GLU A 702 -4.92 18.63 -9.66
C GLU A 702 -4.38 18.47 -8.25
N ARG A 703 -4.02 19.59 -7.62
CA ARG A 703 -3.48 19.62 -6.26
C ARG A 703 -4.55 19.28 -5.23
N GLU A 704 -4.10 18.83 -4.06
CA GLU A 704 -4.96 18.57 -2.91
C GLU A 704 -5.75 19.80 -2.47
N GLU A 705 -6.95 19.59 -1.93
CA GLU A 705 -7.77 20.64 -1.34
C GLU A 705 -7.19 21.11 0.00
N ASN A 706 -7.38 22.39 0.31
CA ASN A 706 -6.93 22.96 1.57
C ASN A 706 -7.53 22.18 2.75
N ARG A 707 -6.68 21.87 3.76
CA ARG A 707 -7.06 21.17 4.99
C ARG A 707 -7.51 19.72 4.79
N ILE A 708 -7.02 19.02 3.77
CA ILE A 708 -7.40 17.64 3.46
C ILE A 708 -7.19 16.67 4.66
N MET A 709 -6.17 16.91 5.48
CA MET A 709 -5.86 16.15 6.71
C MET A 709 -6.47 16.76 7.98
N ARG A 710 -7.38 17.74 7.86
CA ARG A 710 -8.13 18.33 9.00
C ARG A 710 -9.63 18.05 8.91
N ARG A 711 -10.07 17.29 7.92
CA ARG A 711 -11.45 16.84 7.79
C ARG A 711 -11.55 15.37 8.20
N PRO A 712 -12.67 14.93 8.79
CA PRO A 712 -12.88 13.52 9.10
C PRO A 712 -12.86 12.68 7.80
N PRO A 713 -12.65 11.37 7.91
CA PRO A 713 -12.82 10.44 6.80
C PRO A 713 -14.23 10.56 6.20
N ARG A 714 -14.36 10.21 4.92
CA ARG A 714 -15.68 10.13 4.29
C ARG A 714 -16.50 9.00 4.91
N ASN A 715 -17.82 9.14 4.89
CA ASN A 715 -18.69 8.04 5.24
C ASN A 715 -18.47 6.88 4.22
N PRO A 716 -18.22 5.65 4.67
CA PRO A 716 -18.06 4.49 3.77
C PRO A 716 -19.24 4.30 2.82
N ASP A 717 -20.47 4.58 3.28
CA ASP A 717 -21.72 4.46 2.51
C ASP A 717 -21.98 5.64 1.58
N GLU A 718 -21.12 6.67 1.57
CA GLU A 718 -21.31 7.82 0.66
C GLU A 718 -21.07 7.39 -0.77
N ARG A 719 -22.13 7.42 -1.58
CA ARG A 719 -22.08 7.08 -3.00
C ARG A 719 -21.22 8.10 -3.76
N LEU A 720 -20.38 7.60 -4.66
CA LEU A 720 -19.57 8.43 -5.55
C LEU A 720 -20.46 9.35 -6.38
N PHE A 721 -21.58 8.81 -6.91
CA PHE A 721 -22.60 9.52 -7.67
C PHE A 721 -23.72 10.09 -6.75
N SER A 722 -23.30 10.82 -5.72
CA SER A 722 -24.26 11.47 -4.80
C SER A 722 -24.98 12.64 -5.49
N GLY A 723 -26.24 12.88 -5.12
CA GLY A 723 -27.00 14.03 -5.63
C GLY A 723 -26.32 15.37 -5.33
N ARG A 724 -25.51 15.44 -4.27
CA ARG A 724 -24.69 16.61 -3.94
C ARG A 724 -23.57 16.90 -4.95
N LEU A 725 -23.14 15.91 -5.72
CA LEU A 725 -22.16 16.05 -6.79
C LEU A 725 -22.87 16.21 -8.15
N VAL A 726 -23.80 15.34 -8.46
CA VAL A 726 -24.44 15.23 -9.78
C VAL A 726 -25.32 16.44 -10.08
N LEU A 727 -26.14 16.89 -9.13
CA LEU A 727 -27.10 17.96 -9.36
C LEU A 727 -26.44 19.33 -9.69
N PRO A 728 -25.42 19.80 -8.97
CA PRO A 728 -24.67 20.99 -9.37
C PRO A 728 -23.99 20.85 -10.73
N SER A 729 -23.44 19.67 -11.03
CA SER A 729 -22.75 19.41 -12.29
C SER A 729 -23.72 19.50 -13.48
N ILE A 730 -24.90 18.89 -13.37
CA ILE A 730 -25.96 19.04 -14.35
C ILE A 730 -26.41 20.51 -14.50
N ALA A 731 -26.48 21.25 -13.40
CA ALA A 731 -26.86 22.67 -13.45
C ALA A 731 -25.78 23.51 -14.17
N TYR A 732 -24.49 23.23 -13.98
CA TYR A 732 -23.41 23.91 -14.71
C TYR A 732 -23.47 23.58 -16.21
N GLY A 733 -23.68 22.33 -16.55
CA GLY A 733 -23.90 21.91 -17.94
C GLY A 733 -25.14 22.52 -18.55
N GLY A 734 -26.25 22.64 -17.78
CA GLY A 734 -27.49 23.29 -18.19
C GLY A 734 -27.33 24.77 -18.51
N ILE A 735 -26.47 25.50 -17.75
CA ILE A 735 -26.12 26.89 -18.09
C ILE A 735 -25.39 26.95 -19.42
N ALA A 736 -24.39 26.09 -19.63
CA ALA A 736 -23.63 26.03 -20.87
C ALA A 736 -24.56 25.68 -22.05
N PHE A 737 -25.45 24.69 -21.88
CA PHE A 737 -26.48 24.30 -22.87
C PHE A 737 -27.40 25.46 -23.20
N ALA A 738 -27.97 26.15 -22.20
CA ALA A 738 -28.90 27.25 -22.42
C ALA A 738 -28.27 28.39 -23.22
N LEU A 739 -27.02 28.73 -22.95
CA LEU A 739 -26.27 29.75 -23.68
C LEU A 739 -25.98 29.32 -25.13
N LEU A 740 -25.58 28.05 -25.33
CA LEU A 740 -25.34 27.51 -26.67
C LEU A 740 -26.62 27.37 -27.47
N LEU A 741 -27.74 27.00 -26.86
CA LEU A 741 -29.05 26.97 -27.50
C LEU A 741 -29.52 28.36 -27.91
N ALA A 742 -29.31 29.35 -27.01
CA ALA A 742 -29.61 30.74 -27.35
C ALA A 742 -28.77 31.22 -28.55
N LEU A 743 -27.49 30.88 -28.60
CA LEU A 743 -26.61 31.17 -29.72
C LEU A 743 -27.06 30.47 -30.99
N HIS A 744 -27.52 29.21 -30.91
CA HIS A 744 -28.06 28.44 -32.02
C HIS A 744 -29.32 29.13 -32.64
N VAL A 745 -30.26 29.47 -31.79
CA VAL A 745 -31.49 30.18 -32.23
C VAL A 745 -31.13 31.54 -32.83
N CYS A 746 -30.29 32.33 -32.18
CA CYS A 746 -29.87 33.64 -32.70
C CYS A 746 -29.14 33.52 -34.04
N ALA A 747 -28.21 32.58 -34.20
CA ALA A 747 -27.47 32.38 -35.45
C ALA A 747 -28.39 31.99 -36.60
N THR A 748 -29.40 31.15 -36.31
CA THR A 748 -30.41 30.76 -37.29
C THR A 748 -31.32 31.96 -37.69
N VAL A 749 -31.77 32.74 -36.69
CA VAL A 749 -32.59 33.95 -36.94
C VAL A 749 -31.76 35.01 -37.70
N TRP A 750 -30.48 35.14 -37.47
CA TRP A 750 -29.60 36.05 -38.24
C TRP A 750 -29.33 35.57 -39.66
N GLY A 751 -29.87 34.41 -40.06
CA GLY A 751 -29.76 33.90 -41.44
C GLY A 751 -28.36 33.37 -41.74
N TYR A 752 -27.63 32.87 -40.75
CA TYR A 752 -26.32 32.28 -40.99
C TYR A 752 -26.44 30.96 -41.77
N ASP A 753 -25.49 30.74 -42.65
CA ASP A 753 -25.36 29.46 -43.36
C ASP A 753 -25.21 28.27 -42.37
N PRO A 754 -25.88 27.12 -42.66
CA PRO A 754 -25.79 25.96 -41.74
C PRO A 754 -24.38 25.52 -41.37
N GLY A 755 -23.41 25.56 -42.31
CA GLY A 755 -22.01 25.25 -42.03
C GLY A 755 -21.36 26.25 -41.07
N ARG A 756 -21.78 27.54 -41.13
CA ARG A 756 -21.29 28.56 -40.18
C ARG A 756 -21.92 28.41 -38.81
N VAL A 757 -23.21 28.06 -38.73
CA VAL A 757 -23.89 27.75 -37.47
C VAL A 757 -23.20 26.57 -36.79
N ARG A 758 -22.93 25.51 -37.56
CA ARG A 758 -22.25 24.30 -37.08
C ARG A 758 -20.84 24.61 -36.51
N ALA A 759 -20.04 25.37 -37.28
CA ALA A 759 -18.69 25.79 -36.82
C ALA A 759 -18.78 26.63 -35.55
N LEU A 760 -19.67 27.64 -35.50
CA LEU A 760 -19.86 28.54 -34.37
C LEU A 760 -20.25 27.78 -33.10
N LEU A 761 -21.19 26.86 -33.21
CA LEU A 761 -21.65 26.07 -32.06
C LEU A 761 -20.60 25.02 -31.62
N PHE A 762 -19.89 24.37 -32.54
CA PHE A 762 -18.81 23.44 -32.19
C PHE A 762 -17.70 24.13 -31.41
N PHE A 763 -17.16 25.24 -31.95
CA PHE A 763 -16.11 25.99 -31.23
C PHE A 763 -16.64 26.64 -29.95
N GLY A 764 -17.90 27.10 -29.92
CA GLY A 764 -18.60 27.60 -28.75
C GLY A 764 -18.70 26.52 -27.65
N LEU A 765 -19.00 25.27 -28.04
CA LEU A 765 -19.04 24.13 -27.14
C LEU A 765 -17.65 23.80 -26.61
N VAL A 766 -16.61 23.74 -27.46
CA VAL A 766 -15.23 23.48 -27.05
C VAL A 766 -14.75 24.54 -26.02
N THR A 767 -15.01 25.84 -26.28
CA THR A 767 -14.62 26.90 -25.33
C THR A 767 -15.45 26.83 -24.03
N SER A 768 -16.73 26.42 -24.11
CA SER A 768 -17.58 26.17 -22.92
C SER A 768 -17.07 24.97 -22.10
N ILE A 769 -16.60 23.89 -22.75
CA ILE A 769 -15.97 22.74 -22.11
C ILE A 769 -14.73 23.20 -21.31
N MET A 770 -13.89 24.04 -21.90
CA MET A 770 -12.72 24.58 -21.20
C MET A 770 -13.11 25.46 -19.99
N ALA A 771 -14.21 26.18 -20.09
CA ALA A 771 -14.78 26.93 -18.96
C ALA A 771 -15.28 25.99 -17.86
N LEU A 772 -16.00 24.92 -18.21
CA LEU A 772 -16.46 23.90 -17.27
C LEU A 772 -15.32 23.16 -16.56
N VAL A 773 -14.18 22.96 -17.24
CA VAL A 773 -12.95 22.45 -16.59
C VAL A 773 -12.57 23.37 -15.43
N LEU A 774 -12.46 24.68 -15.67
CA LEU A 774 -12.08 25.65 -14.65
C LEU A 774 -13.07 25.68 -13.48
N VAL A 775 -14.37 25.58 -13.74
CA VAL A 775 -15.40 25.52 -12.69
C VAL A 775 -15.24 24.27 -11.81
N ASN A 776 -14.95 23.11 -12.40
CA ASN A 776 -14.90 21.83 -11.67
C ASN A 776 -13.55 21.54 -10.98
N ARG A 777 -12.50 22.37 -11.18
CA ARG A 777 -11.18 22.19 -10.55
C ARG A 777 -11.19 22.24 -9.01
N SER A 778 -12.15 22.93 -8.41
CA SER A 778 -12.24 23.08 -6.97
C SER A 778 -13.69 23.12 -6.48
N PHE A 779 -13.96 22.48 -5.35
CA PHE A 779 -15.28 22.51 -4.72
C PHE A 779 -15.55 23.80 -3.92
N SER A 780 -14.52 24.47 -3.42
CA SER A 780 -14.65 25.50 -2.39
C SER A 780 -14.01 26.86 -2.69
N THR A 781 -13.21 26.98 -3.75
CA THR A 781 -12.44 28.17 -4.06
C THR A 781 -13.08 29.01 -5.16
N SER A 782 -12.98 30.35 -5.04
CA SER A 782 -13.40 31.26 -6.08
C SER A 782 -12.61 31.06 -7.39
N LEU A 783 -13.18 31.46 -8.51
CA LEU A 783 -12.61 31.37 -9.84
C LEU A 783 -11.19 31.94 -9.91
N THR A 784 -10.95 33.07 -9.23
CA THR A 784 -9.64 33.71 -9.18
C THR A 784 -8.58 32.76 -8.64
N SER A 785 -8.86 32.07 -7.54
CA SER A 785 -7.93 31.08 -6.99
C SER A 785 -7.80 29.82 -7.87
N ALA A 786 -8.87 29.40 -8.54
CA ALA A 786 -8.86 28.25 -9.42
C ALA A 786 -8.00 28.49 -10.70
N VAL A 787 -8.08 29.69 -11.28
CA VAL A 787 -7.26 30.08 -12.45
C VAL A 787 -5.77 30.14 -12.09
N TRP A 788 -5.43 30.69 -10.91
CA TRP A 788 -4.03 30.84 -10.49
C TRP A 788 -3.42 29.58 -9.88
N ARG A 789 -4.20 28.56 -9.58
CA ARG A 789 -3.69 27.24 -9.15
C ARG A 789 -2.80 26.64 -10.24
N HIS A 790 -1.55 26.36 -9.87
CA HIS A 790 -0.57 25.81 -10.80
C HIS A 790 -0.96 24.36 -11.18
N ASN A 791 -1.29 24.16 -12.45
CA ASN A 791 -1.53 22.84 -13.06
C ASN A 791 -0.90 22.85 -14.46
N VAL A 792 0.22 22.14 -14.58
CA VAL A 792 1.01 22.09 -15.82
C VAL A 792 0.24 21.36 -16.92
N SER A 793 -0.45 20.27 -16.56
CA SER A 793 -1.24 19.48 -17.51
C SER A 793 -2.35 20.31 -18.15
N LEU A 794 -3.03 21.16 -17.37
CA LEU A 794 -4.05 22.07 -17.92
C LEU A 794 -3.48 22.98 -19.00
N ARG A 795 -2.27 23.53 -18.79
CA ARG A 795 -1.64 24.41 -19.77
C ARG A 795 -1.35 23.69 -21.09
N TYR A 796 -0.79 22.48 -21.01
CA TYR A 796 -0.50 21.68 -22.20
C TYR A 796 -1.78 21.24 -22.92
N VAL A 797 -2.79 20.78 -22.20
CA VAL A 797 -4.08 20.39 -22.80
C VAL A 797 -4.78 21.60 -23.40
N ALA A 798 -4.83 22.75 -22.73
CA ALA A 798 -5.41 23.96 -23.27
C ALA A 798 -4.68 24.43 -24.54
N LEU A 799 -3.34 24.37 -24.56
CA LEU A 799 -2.56 24.68 -25.73
C LEU A 799 -2.82 23.72 -26.89
N LEU A 800 -2.90 22.42 -26.59
CA LEU A 800 -3.21 21.39 -27.59
C LEU A 800 -4.60 21.59 -28.20
N VAL A 801 -5.62 21.86 -27.37
CA VAL A 801 -6.98 22.15 -27.82
C VAL A 801 -7.03 23.41 -28.68
N LEU A 802 -6.34 24.48 -28.22
CA LEU A 802 -6.25 25.71 -28.98
C LEU A 802 -5.56 25.49 -30.34
N LEU A 803 -4.48 24.72 -30.38
CA LEU A 803 -3.76 24.38 -31.62
C LEU A 803 -4.65 23.54 -32.56
N ALA A 804 -5.38 22.55 -32.03
CA ALA A 804 -6.31 21.73 -32.80
C ALA A 804 -7.45 22.59 -33.38
N CYS A 805 -8.04 23.48 -32.58
CA CYS A 805 -9.05 24.43 -33.06
C CYS A 805 -8.49 25.37 -34.14
N ALA A 806 -7.30 25.90 -33.95
CA ALA A 806 -6.61 26.76 -34.94
C ALA A 806 -6.34 25.99 -36.24
N LEU A 807 -5.92 24.73 -36.13
CA LEU A 807 -5.63 23.89 -37.30
C LEU A 807 -6.94 23.60 -38.10
N ILE A 808 -8.04 23.25 -37.41
CA ILE A 808 -9.34 23.05 -38.02
C ILE A 808 -9.83 24.35 -38.69
N PHE A 809 -9.60 25.52 -38.03
CA PHE A 809 -10.01 26.81 -38.55
C PHE A 809 -9.23 27.23 -39.78
N MET A 810 -7.89 26.98 -39.82
CA MET A 810 -6.98 27.40 -40.88
C MET A 810 -7.00 26.47 -42.10
N LEU A 811 -7.13 25.15 -41.89
CA LEU A 811 -7.03 24.19 -42.99
C LEU A 811 -8.41 23.92 -43.64
N GLU A 812 -8.52 24.35 -44.90
CA GLU A 812 -9.75 24.14 -45.68
C GLU A 812 -10.19 22.67 -45.81
N PRO A 813 -9.28 21.71 -46.05
CA PRO A 813 -9.69 20.31 -46.10
C PRO A 813 -10.33 19.82 -44.80
N LEU A 814 -9.86 20.24 -43.63
CA LEU A 814 -10.46 19.85 -42.33
C LEU A 814 -11.81 20.49 -42.13
N ARG A 815 -11.99 21.75 -42.55
CA ARG A 815 -13.28 22.42 -42.50
C ARG A 815 -14.31 21.72 -43.41
N GLN A 816 -13.89 21.32 -44.60
CA GLN A 816 -14.77 20.60 -45.53
C GLN A 816 -15.24 19.26 -44.99
N VAL A 817 -14.28 18.49 -44.38
CA VAL A 817 -14.59 17.21 -43.75
C VAL A 817 -15.57 17.34 -42.59
N LEU A 818 -15.48 18.43 -41.81
CA LEU A 818 -16.35 18.71 -40.67
C LEU A 818 -17.63 19.48 -41.09
N ASP A 819 -17.77 19.81 -42.37
CA ASP A 819 -18.82 20.63 -42.94
C ASP A 819 -18.95 22.01 -42.23
N PHE A 820 -17.77 22.64 -42.00
CA PHE A 820 -17.64 23.94 -41.35
C PHE A 820 -17.39 25.06 -42.38
N ALA A 821 -18.21 26.09 -42.31
CA ALA A 821 -17.95 27.31 -43.06
C ALA A 821 -17.02 28.29 -42.31
N PRO A 822 -16.30 29.17 -42.99
CA PRO A 822 -15.36 30.10 -42.35
C PRO A 822 -16.08 31.10 -41.43
N LEU A 823 -15.54 31.31 -40.23
CA LEU A 823 -16.09 32.23 -39.24
C LEU A 823 -15.56 33.67 -39.50
N LYS A 824 -16.38 34.65 -39.16
CA LYS A 824 -16.03 36.07 -39.24
C LYS A 824 -15.51 36.61 -37.89
N LEU A 825 -14.94 37.81 -37.87
CA LEU A 825 -14.42 38.46 -36.66
C LEU A 825 -15.44 38.60 -35.54
N MET A 826 -16.71 38.84 -35.87
CA MET A 826 -17.82 38.91 -34.92
C MET A 826 -18.11 37.57 -34.26
N ASP A 827 -17.95 36.46 -34.99
CA ASP A 827 -18.12 35.10 -34.45
C ASP A 827 -17.00 34.80 -33.46
N LEU A 828 -15.74 35.23 -33.71
CA LEU A 828 -14.66 35.08 -32.77
C LEU A 828 -14.89 35.86 -31.47
N ALA A 829 -15.53 37.04 -31.55
CA ALA A 829 -15.92 37.77 -30.34
C ALA A 829 -16.96 36.99 -29.51
N LEU A 830 -17.93 36.35 -30.17
CA LEU A 830 -18.93 35.48 -29.51
C LEU A 830 -18.26 34.27 -28.87
N LEU A 831 -17.25 33.65 -29.50
CA LEU A 831 -16.50 32.52 -28.96
C LEU A 831 -15.65 32.87 -27.73
N ILE A 832 -15.25 34.14 -27.58
CA ILE A 832 -14.56 34.65 -26.38
C ILE A 832 -15.58 34.97 -25.27
N LEU A 833 -16.73 35.56 -25.63
CA LEU A 833 -17.77 35.96 -24.69
C LEU A 833 -18.46 34.73 -24.04
N MET A 834 -18.68 33.69 -24.83
CA MET A 834 -19.36 32.45 -24.38
C MET A 834 -18.75 31.82 -23.11
N PRO A 835 -17.45 31.45 -23.09
CA PRO A 835 -16.84 30.88 -21.89
C PRO A 835 -16.84 31.85 -20.70
N ALA A 836 -16.74 33.15 -20.94
CA ALA A 836 -16.81 34.16 -19.89
C ALA A 836 -18.20 34.19 -19.23
N CYS A 837 -19.26 34.10 -20.03
CA CYS A 837 -20.65 34.00 -19.51
C CYS A 837 -20.86 32.70 -18.73
N VAL A 838 -20.39 31.55 -19.27
CA VAL A 838 -20.46 30.26 -18.57
C VAL A 838 -19.76 30.33 -17.20
N LEU A 839 -18.53 30.85 -17.19
CA LEU A 839 -17.76 31.00 -15.95
C LEU A 839 -18.47 31.87 -14.93
N LEU A 840 -18.94 33.04 -15.33
CA LEU A 840 -19.63 33.97 -14.44
C LEU A 840 -20.88 33.38 -13.83
N LEU A 841 -21.75 32.80 -14.66
CA LEU A 841 -23.03 32.23 -14.20
C LEU A 841 -22.83 31.02 -13.30
N CYS A 842 -21.88 30.12 -13.65
CA CYS A 842 -21.52 28.98 -12.83
C CYS A 842 -20.96 29.40 -11.44
N GLU A 843 -20.10 30.43 -11.39
CA GLU A 843 -19.56 30.96 -10.13
C GLU A 843 -20.66 31.62 -9.27
N LEU A 844 -21.58 32.34 -9.85
CA LEU A 844 -22.73 32.91 -9.14
C LEU A 844 -23.58 31.78 -8.52
N LEU A 845 -23.83 30.72 -9.27
CA LEU A 845 -24.59 29.57 -8.78
C LEU A 845 -23.81 28.86 -7.64
N LYS A 846 -22.51 28.62 -7.81
CA LYS A 846 -21.63 28.03 -6.80
C LYS A 846 -21.59 28.83 -5.51
N GLY A 847 -21.52 30.17 -5.62
CA GLY A 847 -21.57 31.08 -4.47
C GLY A 847 -22.87 30.96 -3.68
N ARG A 848 -24.01 30.90 -4.37
CA ARG A 848 -25.34 30.73 -3.73
C ARG A 848 -25.47 29.37 -3.06
N MET A 849 -25.01 28.28 -3.68
CA MET A 849 -25.07 26.93 -3.12
C MET A 849 -24.15 26.78 -1.89
N GLY A 850 -22.94 27.35 -1.94
CA GLY A 850 -22.01 27.36 -0.82
C GLY A 850 -22.49 28.20 0.37
N TRP A 851 -23.29 29.24 0.13
CA TRP A 851 -23.91 30.05 1.17
C TRP A 851 -25.08 29.33 1.88
N SER A 852 -25.93 28.62 1.10
CA SER A 852 -27.02 27.81 1.62
C SER A 852 -26.53 26.64 2.49
N ALA A 853 -25.48 25.95 2.05
CA ALA A 853 -24.86 24.85 2.83
C ALA A 853 -24.25 25.34 4.15
N ARG A 854 -23.59 26.53 4.17
CA ARG A 854 -23.07 27.14 5.42
C ARG A 854 -24.16 27.60 6.35
N ARG A 855 -25.33 27.96 5.85
CA ARG A 855 -26.47 28.38 6.64
C ARG A 855 -27.19 27.18 7.29
N ALA A 856 -27.30 26.08 6.57
CA ALA A 856 -27.79 24.80 7.09
C ALA A 856 -26.88 24.24 8.20
N ALA A 857 -25.56 24.21 7.99
CA ALA A 857 -24.58 23.75 8.98
C ALA A 857 -24.40 24.66 10.22
N ARG A 858 -25.05 25.81 10.25
CA ARG A 858 -25.13 26.70 11.44
C ARG A 858 -26.48 26.61 12.17
N ALA A 859 -27.44 25.94 11.58
CA ALA A 859 -28.76 25.73 12.13
C ALA A 859 -28.91 24.36 12.83
N ASP A 860 -28.01 23.41 12.48
CA ASP A 860 -27.75 22.15 13.19
C ASP A 860 -26.65 22.41 14.29
#